data_6a17fc8b8822b962ad0dbbc544fb6e22
#
_entry.id   6a17fc8b8822b962ad0dbbc544fb6e22
#
_cell.length_a   1.000
_cell.length_b   1.000
_cell.length_c   1.000
_cell.angle_alpha   90.00
_cell.angle_beta   90.00
_cell.angle_gamma   90.00
#
_symmetry.space_group_name_H-M   'P 1'
#
loop_
_entity.id
_entity.type
_entity.pdbx_description
1 polymer ?
#
loop_
_entity_poly.entity_id
_entity_poly.type
_entity_poly.pdbx_seq_one_letter_code
_entity_poly.pdbx_strand_id
1 'polypeptide(L)'
;MLAKNFKKSLLAVNIGLVMGAGFTGAAFAADETKVQEDVEVIQVTGIRASNKENLNGKRFSNAVVDVVTAEDVGKFPDGDVGESLGRISGVSVSRQFGQGQQVSIRGASAQLTRTLLDGHTVASTSWFDQQAVDRSFNYSLLPSELVGGLEVYKSSQANLVEGGIGGTVIVKTRKPLDLDANTVFASVKADYGTVSEETDPELSGLYSWKNDGETFGILAAGSLSEVDYQRNGIESSGGWSGGMAPTTFQQARERTAYNVAMQYQPSDSLVLGLTYTSLELDANNANSQIIIFPGDDSCEQTNASGNCVSRNIDGNGTAFFQTWARKASMKSDTIDLDWKYDSELFTFKGRVGKTSADSDVTTANYGMFANNNSDLNGSIDMTGDVTRFNLANQSYDASILPDTISPQTWAPEYNPDSDEESYLNLDFEIPVELGVITAIKTGLRYADHKVVQDGNAANVNADLVPVRNANEYYPGTVTAGGGFVIPEPYMDLMIADSLAMTEGYTARPQAYGTIEEENFALYAMADFDTGGIRGNLGVRYISTDISSDYYDLSDEGVYDSTLSTDKADYSEFLPSLNVVMDLADDLILRTSAAQVISRPNYADLFATRNLAGYTDNRPLNEVLNTGNVGLSPFKAFQADIGVEWYFDDDAMLSVTYFTKEVSSFISTQQQTNQQIGIDIPVYTTNPDAGEPPCGAQQYDCWTVSSSTNGTGGSIEGIEFQIQDSFDNGFGYSFNYTYSDAQAPAENYPDRVGVFSDSSKNSYNVVGFYENDDFSARLAYNWRSEFIIREAPGWYGNREHQDYGQLDFSATYSVTDYLDVTFEGINLTEEDSVQLGNNDASTSLPNPDLLNDFPVWSFEGEARYKLGVTMRF
;
A
#
# COMPACT_ATOMS: atom_id res chain seq x y z
N MET A 1 -35.91 -8.52 -2.08
CA MET A 1 -36.02 -8.46 -3.57
C MET A 1 -36.87 -7.26 -3.95
N LEU A 2 -36.30 -6.37 -4.75
CA LEU A 2 -36.84 -5.12 -5.30
C LEU A 2 -36.50 -3.88 -4.46
N ALA A 3 -35.47 -3.26 -4.85
CA ALA A 3 -35.15 -1.85 -5.05
C ALA A 3 -33.70 -1.51 -4.69
N LYS A 4 -32.72 -2.10 -5.37
CA LYS A 4 -31.46 -1.40 -5.62
C LYS A 4 -31.76 -0.42 -6.77
N ASN A 5 -32.22 0.78 -6.47
CA ASN A 5 -32.48 1.81 -7.45
C ASN A 5 -31.19 2.53 -7.84
N PHE A 6 -30.62 2.10 -8.94
CA PHE A 6 -30.07 2.88 -10.03
C PHE A 6 -29.91 4.41 -9.81
N LYS A 7 -28.74 4.78 -9.24
CA LYS A 7 -28.04 6.00 -9.62
C LYS A 7 -27.01 5.77 -10.74
N LYS A 8 -27.04 4.59 -11.34
CA LYS A 8 -26.08 4.09 -12.35
C LYS A 8 -26.23 4.68 -13.78
N SER A 9 -27.15 5.60 -14.04
CA SER A 9 -27.48 5.95 -15.43
C SER A 9 -26.86 7.25 -15.99
N LEU A 10 -26.19 8.05 -15.15
CA LEU A 10 -25.67 9.35 -15.63
C LEU A 10 -24.21 9.30 -16.09
N LEU A 11 -23.38 8.39 -15.57
CA LEU A 11 -21.98 8.27 -15.96
C LEU A 11 -21.82 7.43 -17.26
N ALA A 12 -22.54 6.34 -17.39
CA ALA A 12 -22.56 5.53 -18.62
C ALA A 12 -23.04 6.30 -19.86
N VAL A 13 -23.91 7.31 -19.66
CA VAL A 13 -24.39 8.18 -20.74
C VAL A 13 -23.33 9.19 -21.20
N ASN A 14 -22.42 9.64 -20.31
CA ASN A 14 -21.38 10.59 -20.69
C ASN A 14 -20.23 9.94 -21.44
N ILE A 15 -19.87 8.69 -21.14
CA ILE A 15 -18.84 7.96 -21.88
C ILE A 15 -19.35 7.49 -23.26
N GLY A 16 -20.62 7.08 -23.33
CA GLY A 16 -21.26 6.75 -24.60
C GLY A 16 -21.41 7.92 -25.55
N LEU A 17 -21.48 9.17 -25.04
CA LEU A 17 -21.58 10.38 -25.84
C LEU A 17 -20.24 10.84 -26.42
N VAL A 18 -19.11 10.54 -25.76
CA VAL A 18 -17.77 10.84 -26.26
C VAL A 18 -17.34 9.81 -27.32
N MET A 19 -17.77 8.55 -27.20
CA MET A 19 -17.47 7.52 -28.22
C MET A 19 -18.41 7.53 -29.42
N GLY A 20 -19.61 8.12 -29.31
CA GLY A 20 -20.63 8.12 -30.39
C GLY A 20 -20.48 9.20 -31.44
N ALA A 21 -19.58 10.18 -31.28
CA ALA A 21 -19.49 11.33 -32.20
C ALA A 21 -18.39 11.25 -33.26
N GLY A 22 -17.61 10.16 -33.34
CA GLY A 22 -16.40 10.06 -34.16
C GLY A 22 -16.45 9.10 -35.40
N PHE A 23 -17.51 8.35 -35.65
CA PHE A 23 -17.50 7.35 -36.72
C PHE A 23 -18.25 7.77 -37.98
N THR A 24 -17.66 8.63 -38.78
CA THR A 24 -17.93 8.69 -40.21
C THR A 24 -16.69 9.16 -40.98
N GLY A 25 -16.01 8.24 -41.68
CA GLY A 25 -15.12 8.72 -42.71
C GLY A 25 -13.98 7.82 -43.14
N ALA A 26 -14.27 6.96 -44.10
CA ALA A 26 -13.48 6.66 -45.29
C ALA A 26 -12.06 6.08 -45.15
N ALA A 27 -12.01 4.81 -45.55
CA ALA A 27 -10.80 4.13 -46.01
C ALA A 27 -10.17 4.81 -47.25
N PHE A 28 -8.86 5.04 -47.20
CA PHE A 28 -8.04 5.24 -48.40
C PHE A 28 -6.81 4.34 -48.32
N ALA A 29 -6.58 3.68 -49.46
CA ALA A 29 -5.56 2.69 -49.69
C ALA A 29 -4.15 3.31 -49.68
N ALA A 30 -3.19 2.53 -49.19
CA ALA A 30 -1.77 2.79 -49.23
C ALA A 30 -1.16 2.65 -50.62
N ASP A 31 -0.18 3.47 -50.92
CA ASP A 31 0.77 3.25 -52.03
C ASP A 31 2.20 3.21 -51.44
N GLU A 32 2.96 2.19 -51.86
CA GLU A 32 4.29 1.87 -51.39
C GLU A 32 5.36 2.84 -51.91
N THR A 33 6.30 3.20 -51.10
CA THR A 33 7.77 3.11 -51.22
C THR A 33 8.51 4.21 -50.51
N LYS A 34 9.26 3.85 -49.45
CA LYS A 34 10.69 4.20 -49.25
C LYS A 34 11.24 3.56 -48.01
N VAL A 35 12.25 2.75 -48.19
CA VAL A 35 13.06 2.16 -47.12
C VAL A 35 13.92 3.26 -46.49
N GLN A 36 13.69 3.51 -45.22
CA GLN A 36 14.63 4.17 -44.29
C GLN A 36 14.69 3.23 -43.09
N GLU A 37 15.90 2.86 -42.66
CA GLU A 37 16.12 2.03 -41.48
C GLU A 37 15.68 2.82 -40.24
N ASP A 38 14.39 2.78 -39.96
CA ASP A 38 13.86 3.16 -38.68
C ASP A 38 14.00 1.93 -37.78
N VAL A 39 14.49 2.17 -36.56
CA VAL A 39 14.40 1.18 -35.49
C VAL A 39 12.90 0.95 -35.30
N GLU A 40 12.41 -0.15 -35.84
CA GLU A 40 11.05 -0.64 -35.62
C GLU A 40 10.81 -0.69 -34.10
N VAL A 41 9.97 0.18 -33.62
CA VAL A 41 9.33 -0.04 -32.29
C VAL A 41 8.39 -1.22 -32.53
N ILE A 42 8.91 -2.43 -32.36
CA ILE A 42 8.14 -3.66 -32.47
C ILE A 42 7.12 -3.59 -31.34
N GLN A 43 5.86 -3.48 -31.70
CA GLN A 43 4.78 -3.67 -30.74
C GLN A 43 4.86 -5.14 -30.29
N VAL A 44 5.42 -5.35 -29.11
CA VAL A 44 5.66 -6.66 -28.52
C VAL A 44 4.30 -7.26 -28.16
N THR A 45 3.89 -8.31 -28.87
CA THR A 45 2.64 -9.03 -28.60
C THR A 45 2.98 -10.46 -28.16
N GLY A 46 2.41 -10.91 -27.04
CA GLY A 46 2.57 -12.26 -26.51
C GLY A 46 3.59 -12.37 -25.37
N ILE A 47 3.46 -13.46 -24.60
CA ILE A 47 4.24 -13.72 -23.37
C ILE A 47 5.74 -13.87 -23.67
N ARG A 48 6.08 -14.59 -24.74
CA ARG A 48 7.49 -14.83 -25.12
C ARG A 48 8.18 -13.53 -25.55
N ALA A 49 7.50 -12.72 -26.35
CA ALA A 49 8.05 -11.45 -26.82
C ALA A 49 8.22 -10.46 -25.65
N SER A 50 7.27 -10.41 -24.72
CA SER A 50 7.35 -9.66 -23.47
C SER A 50 8.53 -10.11 -22.60
N ASN A 51 8.69 -11.42 -22.40
CA ASN A 51 9.82 -11.97 -21.65
C ASN A 51 11.17 -11.57 -22.24
N LYS A 52 11.30 -11.60 -23.58
CA LYS A 52 12.52 -11.17 -24.27
C LYS A 52 12.79 -9.68 -24.04
N GLU A 53 11.78 -8.82 -24.11
CA GLU A 53 11.94 -7.39 -23.84
C GLU A 53 12.32 -7.13 -22.38
N ASN A 54 11.65 -7.77 -21.43
CA ASN A 54 11.96 -7.71 -20.01
C ASN A 54 13.42 -8.09 -19.74
N LEU A 55 13.90 -9.21 -20.33
CA LEU A 55 15.29 -9.64 -20.23
C LEU A 55 16.28 -8.66 -20.87
N ASN A 56 15.94 -8.09 -22.02
CA ASN A 56 16.77 -7.06 -22.66
C ASN A 56 16.89 -5.82 -21.76
N GLY A 57 15.79 -5.34 -21.21
CA GLY A 57 15.79 -4.24 -20.26
C GLY A 57 16.70 -4.50 -19.05
N LYS A 58 16.65 -5.70 -18.49
CA LYS A 58 17.55 -6.13 -17.40
C LYS A 58 19.00 -6.24 -17.86
N ARG A 59 19.28 -6.95 -18.97
CA ARG A 59 20.62 -7.25 -19.49
C ARG A 59 21.42 -5.99 -19.80
N PHE A 60 20.79 -5.00 -20.45
CA PHE A 60 21.47 -3.79 -20.91
C PHE A 60 21.51 -2.67 -19.86
N SER A 61 20.80 -2.79 -18.76
CA SER A 61 20.92 -1.85 -17.63
C SER A 61 22.29 -1.94 -16.96
N ASN A 62 22.81 -0.81 -16.46
CA ASN A 62 23.99 -0.78 -15.60
C ASN A 62 23.62 -1.10 -14.13
N ALA A 63 22.40 -0.78 -13.69
CA ALA A 63 21.91 -1.08 -12.34
C ALA A 63 21.31 -2.48 -12.24
N VAL A 64 21.11 -2.97 -11.01
CA VAL A 64 20.31 -4.17 -10.73
C VAL A 64 18.85 -3.77 -10.83
N VAL A 65 18.20 -4.13 -11.94
CA VAL A 65 16.81 -3.79 -12.24
C VAL A 65 16.05 -4.99 -12.80
N ASP A 66 14.79 -5.10 -12.46
CA ASP A 66 13.83 -5.96 -13.15
C ASP A 66 12.82 -5.08 -13.89
N VAL A 67 12.47 -5.49 -15.11
CA VAL A 67 11.55 -4.79 -16.01
C VAL A 67 10.36 -5.68 -16.27
N VAL A 68 9.16 -5.10 -16.31
CA VAL A 68 7.90 -5.76 -16.70
C VAL A 68 7.21 -4.86 -17.71
N THR A 69 6.93 -5.40 -18.88
CA THR A 69 6.25 -4.65 -19.96
C THR A 69 4.74 -4.55 -19.71
N ALA A 70 4.08 -3.61 -20.40
CA ALA A 70 2.64 -3.41 -20.37
C ALA A 70 1.83 -4.66 -20.73
N GLU A 71 2.35 -5.47 -21.64
CA GLU A 71 1.71 -6.69 -22.10
C GLU A 71 1.62 -7.73 -20.97
N ASP A 72 2.66 -7.84 -20.14
CA ASP A 72 2.64 -8.71 -19.00
C ASP A 72 1.74 -8.17 -17.86
N VAL A 73 1.80 -6.87 -17.57
CA VAL A 73 0.95 -6.24 -16.55
C VAL A 73 -0.55 -6.44 -16.87
N GLY A 74 -0.96 -6.31 -18.15
CA GLY A 74 -2.38 -6.40 -18.53
C GLY A 74 -2.91 -7.82 -18.77
N LYS A 75 -2.05 -8.85 -18.83
CA LYS A 75 -2.46 -10.25 -19.09
C LYS A 75 -2.40 -11.16 -17.86
N PHE A 76 -1.83 -10.73 -16.76
CA PHE A 76 -2.00 -11.42 -15.49
C PHE A 76 -3.41 -11.14 -14.93
N PRO A 77 -3.95 -12.04 -14.08
CA PRO A 77 -5.24 -11.82 -13.42
C PRO A 77 -5.14 -10.77 -12.31
N ASP A 78 -4.32 -9.76 -12.51
CA ASP A 78 -3.99 -8.75 -11.52
C ASP A 78 -5.01 -7.62 -11.56
N GLY A 79 -5.75 -7.45 -10.48
CA GLY A 79 -6.70 -6.35 -10.32
C GLY A 79 -6.01 -4.99 -10.11
N ASP A 80 -4.73 -5.02 -9.73
CA ASP A 80 -3.90 -3.83 -9.49
C ASP A 80 -2.41 -4.11 -9.77
N VAL A 81 -1.65 -3.03 -9.84
CA VAL A 81 -0.19 -3.08 -10.13
C VAL A 81 0.62 -3.74 -9.01
N GLY A 82 0.13 -3.70 -7.77
CA GLY A 82 0.79 -4.32 -6.62
C GLY A 82 0.93 -5.83 -6.82
N GLU A 83 -0.10 -6.49 -7.32
CA GLU A 83 -0.07 -7.94 -7.59
C GLU A 83 0.95 -8.29 -8.68
N SER A 84 1.02 -7.50 -9.76
CA SER A 84 2.03 -7.69 -10.80
C SER A 84 3.46 -7.56 -10.24
N LEU A 85 3.70 -6.61 -9.34
CA LEU A 85 4.98 -6.42 -8.67
C LEU A 85 5.36 -7.62 -7.79
N GLY A 86 4.39 -8.28 -7.15
CA GLY A 86 4.61 -9.45 -6.29
C GLY A 86 5.22 -10.66 -7.01
N ARG A 87 5.25 -10.68 -8.35
CA ARG A 87 5.89 -11.73 -9.17
C ARG A 87 7.34 -11.48 -9.46
N ILE A 88 7.84 -10.28 -9.15
CA ILE A 88 9.24 -9.92 -9.31
C ILE A 88 10.05 -10.52 -8.15
N SER A 89 11.22 -11.09 -8.45
CA SER A 89 12.12 -11.62 -7.42
C SER A 89 12.40 -10.60 -6.32
N GLY A 90 12.29 -11.01 -5.06
CA GLY A 90 12.56 -10.15 -3.90
C GLY A 90 11.50 -9.08 -3.63
N VAL A 91 10.39 -9.07 -4.35
CA VAL A 91 9.25 -8.18 -4.07
C VAL A 91 8.17 -8.97 -3.33
N SER A 92 7.65 -8.40 -2.25
CA SER A 92 6.53 -8.93 -1.49
C SER A 92 5.40 -7.90 -1.45
N VAL A 93 4.16 -8.37 -1.54
CA VAL A 93 2.96 -7.52 -1.52
C VAL A 93 2.27 -7.67 -0.17
N SER A 94 1.96 -6.54 0.46
CA SER A 94 1.06 -6.49 1.61
C SER A 94 -0.37 -6.37 1.10
N ARG A 95 -1.22 -7.31 1.50
CA ARG A 95 -2.63 -7.36 1.12
C ARG A 95 -3.50 -7.00 2.31
N GLN A 96 -4.09 -5.83 2.25
CA GLN A 96 -5.13 -5.44 3.20
C GLN A 96 -6.49 -5.52 2.50
N PHE A 97 -7.45 -6.17 3.16
CA PHE A 97 -8.80 -6.30 2.61
C PHE A 97 -8.82 -6.88 1.18
N GLY A 98 -7.98 -7.90 0.92
CA GLY A 98 -7.97 -8.66 -0.33
C GLY A 98 -7.36 -7.99 -1.56
N GLN A 99 -6.71 -6.82 -1.43
CA GLN A 99 -6.01 -6.13 -2.52
C GLN A 99 -4.55 -5.86 -2.19
N GLY A 100 -3.68 -5.89 -3.21
CA GLY A 100 -2.29 -5.48 -3.10
C GLY A 100 -2.19 -3.98 -2.85
N GLN A 101 -1.87 -3.60 -1.62
CA GLN A 101 -1.86 -2.21 -1.19
C GLN A 101 -0.46 -1.61 -1.20
N GLN A 102 0.51 -2.31 -0.66
CA GLN A 102 1.88 -1.84 -0.51
C GLN A 102 2.88 -2.91 -0.94
N VAL A 103 4.07 -2.50 -1.36
CA VAL A 103 5.14 -3.42 -1.74
C VAL A 103 6.39 -3.19 -0.93
N SER A 104 7.01 -4.28 -0.48
CA SER A 104 8.31 -4.32 0.15
C SER A 104 9.32 -5.00 -0.77
N ILE A 105 10.58 -4.57 -0.72
CA ILE A 105 11.64 -5.09 -1.59
C ILE A 105 12.78 -5.62 -0.73
N ARG A 106 13.15 -6.91 -0.93
CA ARG A 106 14.29 -7.57 -0.26
C ARG A 106 14.22 -7.49 1.25
N GLY A 107 13.03 -7.58 1.82
CA GLY A 107 12.83 -7.55 3.27
C GLY A 107 12.88 -6.16 3.90
N ALA A 108 13.01 -5.09 3.13
CA ALA A 108 12.80 -3.75 3.61
C ALA A 108 11.30 -3.40 3.55
N SER A 109 10.76 -2.81 4.60
CA SER A 109 9.33 -2.46 4.67
C SER A 109 8.88 -1.55 3.53
N ALA A 110 7.58 -1.48 3.28
CA ALA A 110 7.01 -0.67 2.20
C ALA A 110 7.36 0.82 2.31
N GLN A 111 7.48 1.35 3.54
CA GLN A 111 7.90 2.73 3.79
C GLN A 111 9.34 3.04 3.37
N LEU A 112 10.17 2.00 3.21
CA LEU A 112 11.55 2.10 2.72
C LEU A 112 11.65 1.86 1.21
N THR A 113 10.52 1.66 0.52
CA THR A 113 10.40 1.49 -0.93
C THR A 113 9.90 2.77 -1.57
N ARG A 114 10.61 3.28 -2.57
CA ARG A 114 10.20 4.50 -3.29
C ARG A 114 9.41 4.13 -4.54
N THR A 115 8.20 4.67 -4.69
CA THR A 115 7.40 4.54 -5.91
C THR A 115 7.37 5.86 -6.66
N LEU A 116 7.58 5.79 -7.97
CA LEU A 116 7.53 6.93 -8.89
C LEU A 116 6.61 6.60 -10.07
N LEU A 117 5.81 7.56 -10.51
CA LEU A 117 5.05 7.50 -11.75
C LEU A 117 5.79 8.32 -12.80
N ASP A 118 6.17 7.72 -13.93
CA ASP A 118 6.97 8.37 -14.98
C ASP A 118 8.24 9.07 -14.45
N GLY A 119 8.74 8.68 -13.26
CA GLY A 119 9.94 9.24 -12.64
C GLY A 119 9.70 10.42 -11.68
N HIS A 120 8.45 10.73 -11.32
CA HIS A 120 8.09 11.69 -10.28
C HIS A 120 7.30 11.04 -9.15
N THR A 121 7.27 11.69 -7.98
CA THR A 121 6.47 11.27 -6.84
C THR A 121 4.97 11.34 -7.16
N VAL A 122 4.20 10.43 -6.60
CA VAL A 122 2.73 10.49 -6.57
C VAL A 122 2.29 10.63 -5.12
N ALA A 123 1.49 11.64 -4.85
CA ALA A 123 0.86 11.83 -3.56
C ALA A 123 -0.12 10.68 -3.25
N SER A 124 -0.16 10.25 -2.00
CA SER A 124 -0.96 9.12 -1.57
C SER A 124 -1.48 9.32 -0.15
N THR A 125 -2.74 8.94 0.09
CA THR A 125 -3.39 8.92 1.40
C THR A 125 -3.99 7.54 1.66
N SER A 126 -4.70 7.38 2.78
CA SER A 126 -5.41 6.14 3.13
C SER A 126 -6.91 6.36 3.25
N TRP A 127 -7.70 5.40 2.81
CA TRP A 127 -9.14 5.38 3.02
C TRP A 127 -9.54 4.81 4.39
N PHE A 128 -8.62 4.22 5.12
CA PHE A 128 -8.90 3.54 6.38
C PHE A 128 -8.54 4.43 7.59
N ASP A 129 -9.51 4.68 8.46
CA ASP A 129 -9.41 5.60 9.61
C ASP A 129 -8.33 5.22 10.66
N GLN A 130 -7.88 3.97 10.65
CA GLN A 130 -6.82 3.48 11.55
C GLN A 130 -5.44 3.44 10.90
N GLN A 131 -5.33 3.86 9.65
CA GLN A 131 -4.07 3.90 8.92
C GLN A 131 -3.65 5.36 8.70
N ALA A 132 -2.60 5.79 9.40
CA ALA A 132 -2.02 7.11 9.18
C ALA A 132 -1.41 7.25 7.77
N VAL A 133 -1.36 8.48 7.25
CA VAL A 133 -0.61 8.78 6.03
C VAL A 133 0.85 8.42 6.23
N ASP A 134 1.40 7.61 5.33
CA ASP A 134 2.79 7.19 5.34
C ASP A 134 3.50 7.51 4.02
N ARG A 135 4.76 7.09 3.86
CA ARG A 135 5.56 7.37 2.66
C ARG A 135 5.40 6.31 1.56
N SER A 136 4.62 5.28 1.79
CA SER A 136 4.36 4.25 0.80
C SER A 136 3.28 4.68 -0.20
N PHE A 137 3.39 4.19 -1.42
CA PHE A 137 2.32 4.39 -2.41
C PHE A 137 1.25 3.30 -2.25
N ASN A 138 0.00 3.70 -2.30
CA ASN A 138 -1.13 2.78 -2.26
C ASN A 138 -1.47 2.26 -3.66
N TYR A 139 -0.97 1.07 -3.99
CA TYR A 139 -1.15 0.45 -5.31
C TYR A 139 -2.59 0.06 -5.63
N SER A 140 -3.47 -0.04 -4.63
CA SER A 140 -4.89 -0.33 -4.87
C SER A 140 -5.61 0.77 -5.68
N LEU A 141 -5.03 1.97 -5.73
CA LEU A 141 -5.51 3.09 -6.56
C LEU A 141 -5.22 2.91 -8.06
N LEU A 142 -4.14 2.19 -8.41
CA LEU A 142 -3.61 2.17 -9.77
C LEU A 142 -4.01 0.89 -10.52
N PRO A 143 -4.98 0.97 -11.45
CA PRO A 143 -5.35 -0.18 -12.26
C PRO A 143 -4.25 -0.52 -13.28
N SER A 144 -4.08 -1.81 -13.54
CA SER A 144 -3.08 -2.33 -14.47
C SER A 144 -3.23 -1.80 -15.91
N GLU A 145 -4.43 -1.44 -16.32
CA GLU A 145 -4.75 -0.96 -17.68
C GLU A 145 -4.13 0.41 -18.03
N LEU A 146 -3.82 1.24 -17.00
CA LEU A 146 -3.17 2.54 -17.23
C LEU A 146 -1.64 2.42 -17.38
N VAL A 147 -1.08 1.25 -17.04
CA VAL A 147 0.36 1.04 -16.97
C VAL A 147 0.93 0.69 -18.35
N GLY A 148 2.01 1.37 -18.72
CA GLY A 148 2.82 1.12 -19.91
C GLY A 148 4.05 0.25 -19.64
N GLY A 149 4.41 0.03 -18.36
CA GLY A 149 5.52 -0.81 -17.94
C GLY A 149 5.95 -0.49 -16.50
N LEU A 150 6.75 -1.40 -15.93
CA LEU A 150 7.29 -1.29 -14.58
C LEU A 150 8.80 -1.50 -14.61
N GLU A 151 9.52 -0.72 -13.83
CA GLU A 151 10.94 -0.94 -13.55
C GLU A 151 11.15 -0.99 -12.04
N VAL A 152 11.81 -2.04 -11.56
CA VAL A 152 12.12 -2.21 -10.14
C VAL A 152 13.63 -2.18 -9.95
N TYR A 153 14.15 -1.02 -9.56
CA TYR A 153 15.55 -0.81 -9.25
C TYR A 153 15.85 -1.33 -7.84
N LYS A 154 16.69 -2.34 -7.77
CA LYS A 154 17.15 -2.95 -6.51
C LYS A 154 18.52 -2.42 -6.08
N SER A 155 19.28 -1.80 -7.00
CA SER A 155 20.46 -1.00 -6.70
C SER A 155 20.22 0.47 -7.05
N SER A 156 20.91 1.36 -6.32
CA SER A 156 20.77 2.80 -6.53
C SER A 156 21.78 3.33 -7.56
N GLN A 157 21.45 4.46 -8.17
CA GLN A 157 22.34 5.26 -8.99
C GLN A 157 22.03 6.76 -8.81
N ALA A 158 23.02 7.62 -9.06
CA ALA A 158 22.95 9.02 -8.64
C ALA A 158 21.80 9.84 -9.27
N ASN A 159 21.30 9.46 -10.44
CA ASN A 159 20.19 10.12 -11.13
C ASN A 159 18.81 9.63 -10.66
N LEU A 160 18.71 8.54 -9.87
CA LEU A 160 17.45 8.16 -9.26
C LEU A 160 17.09 9.06 -8.08
N VAL A 161 15.82 9.32 -7.91
CA VAL A 161 15.30 10.06 -6.75
C VAL A 161 15.56 9.21 -5.49
N GLU A 162 16.10 9.85 -4.47
CA GLU A 162 16.39 9.23 -3.18
C GLU A 162 15.12 8.83 -2.41
N GLY A 163 15.27 7.96 -1.43
CA GLY A 163 14.18 7.52 -0.53
C GLY A 163 13.87 6.02 -0.59
N GLY A 164 14.59 5.25 -1.40
CA GLY A 164 14.38 3.82 -1.59
C GLY A 164 15.52 2.96 -1.02
N ILE A 165 15.61 2.76 0.30
CA ILE A 165 16.52 1.76 0.89
C ILE A 165 16.15 0.34 0.42
N GLY A 166 14.86 0.02 0.38
CA GLY A 166 14.35 -1.23 -0.19
C GLY A 166 14.69 -1.33 -1.68
N GLY A 167 14.30 -0.33 -2.42
CA GLY A 167 14.44 -0.19 -3.87
C GLY A 167 13.56 0.94 -4.38
N THR A 168 13.58 1.13 -5.69
CA THR A 168 12.73 2.13 -6.36
C THR A 168 11.89 1.46 -7.44
N VAL A 169 10.58 1.61 -7.36
CA VAL A 169 9.62 1.19 -8.39
C VAL A 169 9.31 2.39 -9.26
N ILE A 170 9.48 2.26 -10.57
CA ILE A 170 9.04 3.26 -11.54
C ILE A 170 7.90 2.66 -12.36
N VAL A 171 6.72 3.22 -12.19
CA VAL A 171 5.56 2.92 -13.03
C VAL A 171 5.59 3.86 -14.22
N LYS A 172 5.55 3.33 -15.42
CA LYS A 172 5.49 4.10 -16.67
C LYS A 172 4.07 4.11 -17.20
N THR A 173 3.58 5.28 -17.61
CA THR A 173 2.32 5.40 -18.34
C THR A 173 2.54 5.27 -19.86
N ARG A 174 1.48 4.97 -20.58
CA ARG A 174 1.52 4.91 -22.06
C ARG A 174 1.58 6.31 -22.63
N LYS A 175 2.35 6.50 -23.71
CA LYS A 175 2.49 7.79 -24.39
C LYS A 175 1.95 7.72 -25.83
N PRO A 176 1.30 8.78 -26.34
CA PRO A 176 0.60 8.70 -27.64
C PRO A 176 1.51 8.54 -28.85
N LEU A 177 2.76 9.05 -28.82
CA LEU A 177 3.67 8.87 -29.96
C LEU A 177 4.33 7.49 -30.01
N ASP A 178 4.29 6.73 -28.89
CA ASP A 178 4.83 5.36 -28.81
C ASP A 178 3.84 4.31 -29.35
N LEU A 179 2.57 4.68 -29.54
CA LEU A 179 1.52 3.80 -30.03
C LEU A 179 1.21 4.06 -31.51
N ASP A 180 0.62 3.08 -32.18
CA ASP A 180 0.11 3.27 -33.53
C ASP A 180 -1.00 4.33 -33.58
N ALA A 181 -1.15 4.96 -34.76
CA ALA A 181 -2.19 5.96 -34.94
C ALA A 181 -3.58 5.32 -34.88
N ASN A 182 -4.47 5.93 -34.09
CA ASN A 182 -5.83 5.44 -33.86
C ASN A 182 -5.91 4.09 -33.11
N THR A 183 -4.94 3.80 -32.25
CA THR A 183 -5.01 2.64 -31.35
C THR A 183 -6.24 2.77 -30.45
N VAL A 184 -7.06 1.74 -30.43
CA VAL A 184 -8.24 1.61 -29.56
C VAL A 184 -8.09 0.34 -28.75
N PHE A 185 -8.28 0.45 -27.47
CA PHE A 185 -8.43 -0.67 -26.53
C PHE A 185 -9.72 -0.48 -25.75
N ALA A 186 -10.53 -1.51 -25.61
CA ALA A 186 -11.71 -1.51 -24.76
C ALA A 186 -11.91 -2.89 -24.13
N SER A 187 -12.14 -2.94 -22.83
CA SER A 187 -12.36 -4.17 -22.08
C SER A 187 -13.60 -4.06 -21.19
N VAL A 188 -14.34 -5.13 -21.11
CA VAL A 188 -15.48 -5.31 -20.19
C VAL A 188 -15.29 -6.65 -19.51
N LYS A 189 -15.23 -6.64 -18.18
CA LYS A 189 -15.11 -7.85 -17.36
C LYS A 189 -16.26 -7.93 -16.35
N ALA A 190 -16.62 -9.14 -15.97
CA ALA A 190 -17.46 -9.46 -14.82
C ALA A 190 -16.59 -10.18 -13.79
N ASP A 191 -16.56 -9.68 -12.56
CA ASP A 191 -15.76 -10.18 -11.44
C ASP A 191 -16.69 -10.79 -10.37
N TYR A 192 -16.54 -12.07 -10.06
CA TYR A 192 -17.33 -12.81 -9.05
C TYR A 192 -16.44 -13.22 -7.88
N GLY A 193 -16.85 -12.88 -6.64
CA GLY A 193 -16.21 -13.31 -5.41
C GLY A 193 -16.94 -14.48 -4.74
N THR A 194 -16.19 -15.48 -4.23
CA THR A 194 -16.79 -16.66 -3.59
C THR A 194 -17.31 -16.40 -2.17
N VAL A 195 -16.79 -15.39 -1.47
CA VAL A 195 -17.22 -15.00 -0.12
C VAL A 195 -18.30 -13.92 -0.17
N SER A 196 -18.14 -12.92 -1.03
CA SER A 196 -19.17 -11.89 -1.24
C SER A 196 -20.41 -12.43 -1.97
N GLU A 197 -20.25 -13.49 -2.79
CA GLU A 197 -21.30 -14.06 -3.66
C GLU A 197 -21.88 -13.01 -4.67
N GLU A 198 -21.19 -11.88 -4.89
CA GLU A 198 -21.61 -10.80 -5.79
C GLU A 198 -20.84 -10.86 -7.11
N THR A 199 -21.43 -10.25 -8.15
CA THR A 199 -20.81 -10.14 -9.47
C THR A 199 -20.80 -8.70 -9.92
N ASP A 200 -19.60 -8.16 -10.10
CA ASP A 200 -19.36 -6.75 -10.31
C ASP A 200 -18.73 -6.45 -11.67
N PRO A 201 -19.01 -5.30 -12.28
CA PRO A 201 -18.46 -4.93 -13.57
C PRO A 201 -17.10 -4.24 -13.44
N GLU A 202 -16.19 -4.56 -14.37
CA GLU A 202 -14.99 -3.79 -14.65
C GLU A 202 -15.04 -3.30 -16.11
N LEU A 203 -14.77 -2.02 -16.33
CA LEU A 203 -14.73 -1.38 -17.63
C LEU A 203 -13.41 -0.64 -17.79
N SER A 204 -12.70 -0.86 -18.88
CA SER A 204 -11.51 -0.07 -19.21
C SER A 204 -11.42 0.24 -20.68
N GLY A 205 -10.73 1.33 -21.01
CA GLY A 205 -10.55 1.74 -22.38
C GLY A 205 -9.40 2.71 -22.58
N LEU A 206 -8.83 2.69 -23.77
CA LEU A 206 -7.79 3.60 -24.22
C LEU A 206 -8.04 3.99 -25.67
N TYR A 207 -7.85 5.25 -25.97
CA TYR A 207 -7.77 5.75 -27.33
C TYR A 207 -6.52 6.61 -27.49
N SER A 208 -5.68 6.28 -28.45
CA SER A 208 -4.51 7.04 -28.82
C SER A 208 -4.60 7.51 -30.28
N TRP A 209 -4.38 8.78 -30.51
CA TRP A 209 -4.33 9.37 -31.82
C TRP A 209 -3.04 10.15 -32.03
N LYS A 210 -2.43 10.03 -33.20
CA LYS A 210 -1.33 10.89 -33.63
C LYS A 210 -1.56 11.35 -35.07
N ASN A 211 -1.02 12.51 -35.43
CA ASN A 211 -1.12 13.03 -36.78
C ASN A 211 -0.20 12.27 -37.76
N ASP A 212 -0.46 12.39 -39.07
CA ASP A 212 0.30 11.70 -40.11
C ASP A 212 1.81 11.99 -40.11
N GLY A 213 2.23 13.10 -39.52
CA GLY A 213 3.63 13.48 -39.40
C GLY A 213 4.27 12.99 -38.08
N GLU A 214 3.53 12.28 -37.24
CA GLU A 214 3.94 11.79 -35.92
C GLU A 214 4.54 12.88 -35.00
N THR A 215 4.17 14.14 -35.25
CA THR A 215 4.66 15.29 -34.51
C THR A 215 3.74 15.73 -33.37
N PHE A 216 2.51 15.23 -33.34
CA PHE A 216 1.55 15.52 -32.29
C PHE A 216 0.63 14.33 -32.05
N GLY A 217 0.48 13.97 -30.78
CA GLY A 217 -0.39 12.89 -30.36
C GLY A 217 -1.16 13.22 -29.09
N ILE A 218 -2.31 12.57 -28.94
CA ILE A 218 -3.16 12.62 -27.75
C ILE A 218 -3.58 11.19 -27.39
N LEU A 219 -3.47 10.85 -26.11
CA LEU A 219 -3.94 9.61 -25.54
C LEU A 219 -4.91 9.92 -24.42
N ALA A 220 -6.01 9.17 -24.35
CA ALA A 220 -6.90 9.13 -23.20
C ALA A 220 -7.14 7.68 -22.80
N ALA A 221 -6.90 7.34 -21.56
CA ALA A 221 -7.15 6.02 -20.98
C ALA A 221 -7.98 6.16 -19.71
N GLY A 222 -8.83 5.18 -19.42
CA GLY A 222 -9.64 5.17 -18.22
C GLY A 222 -10.05 3.76 -17.81
N SER A 223 -10.27 3.58 -16.50
CA SER A 223 -10.76 2.35 -15.90
C SER A 223 -11.80 2.69 -14.83
N LEU A 224 -12.88 1.92 -14.84
CA LEU A 224 -13.96 1.95 -13.84
C LEU A 224 -14.15 0.54 -13.33
N SER A 225 -14.07 0.32 -12.03
CA SER A 225 -14.36 -0.99 -11.44
C SER A 225 -15.22 -0.81 -10.18
N GLU A 226 -16.24 -1.65 -10.07
CA GLU A 226 -17.01 -1.84 -8.85
C GLU A 226 -16.60 -3.21 -8.28
N VAL A 227 -16.43 -3.33 -6.96
CA VAL A 227 -16.14 -4.59 -6.29
C VAL A 227 -16.83 -4.59 -4.93
N ASP A 228 -17.82 -5.44 -4.76
CA ASP A 228 -18.36 -5.77 -3.45
C ASP A 228 -17.45 -6.83 -2.81
N TYR A 229 -16.69 -6.39 -1.80
CA TYR A 229 -15.75 -7.24 -1.07
C TYR A 229 -16.31 -7.62 0.29
N GLN A 230 -16.18 -8.90 0.65
CA GLN A 230 -16.51 -9.39 1.97
C GLN A 230 -15.36 -10.24 2.53
N ARG A 231 -15.07 -10.06 3.81
CA ARG A 231 -14.07 -10.80 4.56
C ARG A 231 -14.70 -11.32 5.85
N ASN A 232 -14.81 -12.63 5.99
CA ASN A 232 -15.29 -13.29 7.20
C ASN A 232 -14.09 -13.76 8.01
N GLY A 233 -14.18 -13.66 9.33
CA GLY A 233 -13.07 -14.09 10.16
C GLY A 233 -13.33 -13.96 11.65
N ILE A 234 -12.28 -14.18 12.42
CA ILE A 234 -12.30 -14.06 13.88
C ILE A 234 -11.25 -13.04 14.27
N GLU A 235 -11.65 -12.04 15.03
CA GLU A 235 -10.79 -11.03 15.62
C GLU A 235 -10.78 -11.19 17.14
N SER A 236 -9.60 -11.41 17.72
CA SER A 236 -9.44 -11.44 19.18
C SER A 236 -8.89 -10.09 19.63
N SER A 237 -9.66 -9.36 20.41
CA SER A 237 -9.32 -8.00 20.82
C SER A 237 -8.62 -7.98 22.17
N GLY A 238 -7.39 -7.50 22.20
CA GLY A 238 -6.63 -7.25 23.42
C GLY A 238 -7.22 -6.16 24.32
N GLY A 239 -7.90 -5.18 23.74
CA GLY A 239 -8.49 -4.06 24.47
C GLY A 239 -9.76 -4.41 25.26
N TRP A 240 -10.30 -5.58 25.08
CA TRP A 240 -11.60 -6.01 25.64
C TRP A 240 -11.47 -7.27 26.49
N SER A 241 -10.47 -7.37 27.32
CA SER A 241 -10.37 -8.44 28.36
C SER A 241 -10.65 -9.87 27.83
N GLY A 242 -9.99 -10.25 26.73
CA GLY A 242 -10.12 -11.61 26.16
C GLY A 242 -11.40 -11.84 25.35
N GLY A 243 -12.00 -10.79 24.81
CA GLY A 243 -13.10 -10.87 23.87
C GLY A 243 -12.67 -11.50 22.54
N MET A 244 -13.46 -12.46 22.04
CA MET A 244 -13.27 -13.10 20.74
C MET A 244 -14.45 -12.77 19.84
N ALA A 245 -14.17 -12.27 18.64
CA ALA A 245 -15.18 -11.72 17.78
C ALA A 245 -15.27 -12.44 16.43
N PRO A 246 -16.22 -13.36 16.23
CA PRO A 246 -16.71 -13.64 14.88
C PRO A 246 -17.12 -12.36 14.18
N THR A 247 -16.50 -12.09 13.03
CA THR A 247 -16.55 -10.81 12.35
C THR A 247 -16.83 -10.99 10.87
N THR A 248 -17.56 -10.05 10.29
CA THR A 248 -17.63 -9.83 8.85
C THR A 248 -17.30 -8.37 8.53
N PHE A 249 -16.45 -8.17 7.56
CA PHE A 249 -16.14 -6.87 6.97
C PHE A 249 -16.70 -6.84 5.56
N GLN A 250 -17.56 -5.88 5.29
CA GLN A 250 -18.18 -5.66 3.98
C GLN A 250 -17.76 -4.29 3.45
N GLN A 251 -17.39 -4.22 2.18
CA GLN A 251 -16.95 -2.98 1.55
C GLN A 251 -17.48 -2.88 0.12
N ALA A 252 -18.12 -1.77 -0.21
CA ALA A 252 -18.42 -1.39 -1.57
C ALA A 252 -17.24 -0.53 -2.09
N ARG A 253 -16.51 -1.04 -3.08
CA ARG A 253 -15.38 -0.35 -3.72
C ARG A 253 -15.80 0.14 -5.09
N GLU A 254 -15.64 1.45 -5.32
CA GLU A 254 -15.78 2.03 -6.64
C GLU A 254 -14.46 2.72 -6.98
N ARG A 255 -13.71 2.17 -7.93
CA ARG A 255 -12.45 2.75 -8.39
C ARG A 255 -12.64 3.41 -9.74
N THR A 256 -12.27 4.68 -9.82
CA THR A 256 -12.23 5.46 -11.06
C THR A 256 -10.80 5.95 -11.29
N ALA A 257 -10.24 5.60 -12.43
CA ALA A 257 -8.91 6.05 -12.81
C ALA A 257 -8.88 6.50 -14.26
N TYR A 258 -8.20 7.61 -14.54
CA TYR A 258 -7.99 8.05 -15.90
C TYR A 258 -6.65 8.77 -16.07
N ASN A 259 -6.12 8.65 -17.30
CA ASN A 259 -4.89 9.29 -17.72
C ASN A 259 -5.13 9.97 -19.08
N VAL A 260 -4.72 11.23 -19.20
CA VAL A 260 -4.72 11.97 -20.46
C VAL A 260 -3.31 12.46 -20.71
N ALA A 261 -2.72 12.04 -21.83
CA ALA A 261 -1.37 12.42 -22.22
C ALA A 261 -1.38 13.10 -23.59
N MET A 262 -0.60 14.16 -23.72
CA MET A 262 -0.37 14.87 -24.98
C MET A 262 1.14 14.92 -25.24
N GLN A 263 1.57 14.66 -26.45
CA GLN A 263 2.95 14.85 -26.86
C GLN A 263 3.02 15.72 -28.11
N TYR A 264 4.00 16.61 -28.13
CA TYR A 264 4.29 17.48 -29.26
C TYR A 264 5.77 17.48 -29.59
N GLN A 265 6.10 17.05 -30.79
CA GLN A 265 7.46 16.96 -31.32
C GLN A 265 7.62 17.97 -32.48
N PRO A 266 7.91 19.28 -32.16
CA PRO A 266 8.05 20.31 -33.18
C PRO A 266 9.25 20.12 -34.08
N SER A 267 10.23 19.33 -33.67
CA SER A 267 11.42 18.96 -34.43
C SER A 267 11.96 17.61 -33.95
N ASP A 268 12.81 16.96 -34.73
CA ASP A 268 13.47 15.70 -34.36
C ASP A 268 14.25 15.81 -33.04
N SER A 269 14.62 17.05 -32.63
CA SER A 269 15.41 17.29 -31.42
C SER A 269 14.58 17.64 -30.19
N LEU A 270 13.29 17.92 -30.29
CA LEU A 270 12.49 18.39 -29.13
C LEU A 270 11.17 17.65 -29.03
N VAL A 271 10.95 17.01 -27.89
CA VAL A 271 9.66 16.42 -27.49
C VAL A 271 9.18 17.15 -26.25
N LEU A 272 7.91 17.54 -26.23
CA LEU A 272 7.18 18.10 -25.11
C LEU A 272 6.06 17.15 -24.74
N GLY A 273 5.90 16.86 -23.46
CA GLY A 273 4.83 16.01 -22.91
C GLY A 273 4.00 16.76 -21.88
N LEU A 274 2.70 16.56 -21.88
CA LEU A 274 1.78 17.01 -20.83
C LEU A 274 0.91 15.81 -20.45
N THR A 275 0.95 15.45 -19.18
CA THR A 275 0.17 14.32 -18.65
C THR A 275 -0.68 14.76 -17.47
N TYR A 276 -1.93 14.32 -17.43
CA TYR A 276 -2.80 14.42 -16.27
C TYR A 276 -3.31 13.04 -15.90
N THR A 277 -3.12 12.67 -14.64
CA THR A 277 -3.58 11.39 -14.07
C THR A 277 -4.47 11.68 -12.87
N SER A 278 -5.60 11.01 -12.77
CA SER A 278 -6.50 11.04 -11.62
C SER A 278 -6.87 9.63 -11.23
N LEU A 279 -6.71 9.33 -9.95
CA LEU A 279 -6.98 8.05 -9.33
C LEU A 279 -7.91 8.28 -8.14
N GLU A 280 -9.06 7.62 -8.10
CA GLU A 280 -10.07 7.80 -7.05
C GLU A 280 -10.60 6.43 -6.61
N LEU A 281 -10.75 6.25 -5.32
CA LEU A 281 -11.34 5.08 -4.69
C LEU A 281 -12.36 5.50 -3.65
N ASP A 282 -13.63 5.20 -3.89
CA ASP A 282 -14.65 5.16 -2.86
C ASP A 282 -14.67 3.78 -2.21
N ALA A 283 -14.58 3.73 -0.88
CA ALA A 283 -14.33 2.53 -0.09
C ALA A 283 -15.27 2.43 1.13
N ASN A 284 -16.55 2.78 0.94
CA ASN A 284 -17.54 2.69 2.00
C ASN A 284 -17.59 1.28 2.58
N ASN A 285 -17.55 1.17 3.91
CA ASN A 285 -17.44 -0.13 4.54
C ASN A 285 -18.20 -0.26 5.86
N ALA A 286 -18.44 -1.51 6.25
CA ALA A 286 -18.98 -1.86 7.55
C ALA A 286 -18.25 -3.06 8.12
N ASN A 287 -17.77 -2.95 9.37
CA ASN A 287 -17.24 -4.06 10.15
C ASN A 287 -18.26 -4.42 11.24
N SER A 288 -18.89 -5.58 11.10
CA SER A 288 -19.88 -6.11 12.05
C SER A 288 -19.30 -7.30 12.78
N GLN A 289 -19.45 -7.32 14.10
CA GLN A 289 -18.91 -8.38 14.94
C GLN A 289 -19.77 -8.67 16.16
N ILE A 290 -19.75 -9.91 16.58
CA ILE A 290 -20.29 -10.32 17.87
C ILE A 290 -19.12 -10.69 18.79
N ILE A 291 -18.79 -9.80 19.76
CA ILE A 291 -17.69 -10.00 20.68
C ILE A 291 -18.19 -10.87 21.85
N ILE A 292 -17.60 -12.02 22.01
CA ILE A 292 -17.96 -12.99 23.05
C ILE A 292 -16.99 -12.87 24.19
N PHE A 293 -17.50 -12.63 25.39
CA PHE A 293 -16.76 -12.63 26.65
C PHE A 293 -17.09 -13.89 27.43
N PRO A 294 -16.14 -14.86 27.51
CA PRO A 294 -16.44 -16.17 28.10
C PRO A 294 -16.59 -16.15 29.61
N GLY A 295 -16.16 -15.08 30.30
CA GLY A 295 -16.10 -15.00 31.75
C GLY A 295 -14.79 -15.55 32.35
N ASP A 296 -14.40 -15.03 33.52
CA ASP A 296 -13.10 -15.32 34.13
C ASP A 296 -12.91 -16.80 34.54
N ASP A 297 -13.97 -17.45 34.97
CA ASP A 297 -13.94 -18.87 35.44
C ASP A 297 -14.03 -19.89 34.27
N SER A 298 -14.05 -19.46 33.03
CA SER A 298 -14.25 -20.32 31.88
C SER A 298 -12.99 -21.06 31.40
N CYS A 299 -11.82 -20.68 31.85
CA CYS A 299 -10.54 -21.21 31.37
C CYS A 299 -10.29 -22.63 31.85
N GLU A 300 -10.12 -23.57 30.91
CA GLU A 300 -9.82 -25.00 31.20
C GLU A 300 -8.33 -25.33 30.97
N GLN A 301 -7.69 -24.67 30.00
CA GLN A 301 -6.30 -24.92 29.63
C GLN A 301 -5.57 -23.64 29.29
N THR A 302 -4.31 -23.52 29.74
CA THR A 302 -3.37 -22.45 29.37
C THR A 302 -2.23 -23.01 28.55
N ASN A 303 -1.72 -22.24 27.58
CA ASN A 303 -0.49 -22.56 26.83
C ASN A 303 0.76 -22.26 27.65
N ALA A 304 1.96 -22.49 27.07
CA ALA A 304 3.24 -22.24 27.71
C ALA A 304 3.50 -20.75 28.02
N SER A 305 2.88 -19.84 27.26
CA SER A 305 2.97 -18.37 27.44
C SER A 305 2.01 -17.84 28.49
N GLY A 306 1.11 -18.69 29.03
CA GLY A 306 0.13 -18.33 30.06
C GLY A 306 -1.23 -17.90 29.53
N ASN A 307 -1.45 -17.92 28.22
CA ASN A 307 -2.74 -17.63 27.60
C ASN A 307 -3.74 -18.77 27.83
N CYS A 308 -4.98 -18.42 28.08
CA CYS A 308 -6.06 -19.39 28.11
C CYS A 308 -6.43 -19.81 26.68
N VAL A 309 -6.15 -21.04 26.32
CA VAL A 309 -6.35 -21.59 24.96
C VAL A 309 -7.50 -22.61 24.87
N SER A 310 -8.17 -22.91 25.98
CA SER A 310 -9.40 -23.70 25.98
C SER A 310 -10.36 -23.16 27.04
N ARG A 311 -11.57 -22.90 26.65
CA ARG A 311 -12.60 -22.32 27.51
C ARG A 311 -13.89 -23.13 27.44
N ASN A 312 -14.61 -23.21 28.59
CA ASN A 312 -15.94 -23.74 28.66
C ASN A 312 -16.90 -22.71 29.29
N ILE A 313 -17.87 -22.27 28.51
CA ILE A 313 -18.84 -21.25 28.93
C ILE A 313 -20.04 -21.97 29.50
N ASP A 314 -20.32 -21.75 30.78
CA ASP A 314 -21.48 -22.30 31.50
C ASP A 314 -22.27 -21.19 32.20
N GLY A 315 -23.12 -20.52 31.45
CA GLY A 315 -24.06 -19.52 31.95
C GLY A 315 -23.49 -18.13 32.31
N ASN A 316 -22.16 -17.93 32.28
CA ASN A 316 -21.50 -16.68 32.65
C ASN A 316 -20.97 -15.89 31.46
N GLY A 317 -21.13 -16.36 30.23
CA GLY A 317 -20.71 -15.64 29.03
C GLY A 317 -21.63 -14.45 28.73
N THR A 318 -21.06 -13.39 28.16
CA THR A 318 -21.81 -12.24 27.63
C THR A 318 -21.36 -11.96 26.20
N ALA A 319 -22.22 -11.30 25.45
CA ALA A 319 -21.88 -10.87 24.09
C ALA A 319 -22.22 -9.40 23.88
N PHE A 320 -21.35 -8.73 23.14
CA PHE A 320 -21.54 -7.37 22.68
C PHE A 320 -21.54 -7.38 21.15
N PHE A 321 -22.62 -6.93 20.56
CA PHE A 321 -22.73 -6.80 19.11
C PHE A 321 -22.43 -5.35 18.72
N GLN A 322 -21.60 -5.16 17.68
CA GLN A 322 -21.34 -3.83 17.13
C GLN A 322 -21.17 -3.86 15.63
N THR A 323 -21.47 -2.71 15.02
CA THR A 323 -21.10 -2.40 13.65
C THR A 323 -20.42 -1.04 13.62
N TRP A 324 -19.24 -1.00 13.01
CA TRP A 324 -18.59 0.23 12.58
C TRP A 324 -18.88 0.42 11.10
N ALA A 325 -19.62 1.49 10.78
CA ALA A 325 -19.88 1.87 9.40
C ALA A 325 -19.07 3.12 9.06
N ARG A 326 -18.47 3.16 7.87
CA ARG A 326 -17.60 4.25 7.42
C ARG A 326 -17.97 4.67 6.02
N LYS A 327 -18.13 5.99 5.84
CA LYS A 327 -17.99 6.58 4.51
C LYS A 327 -16.51 6.90 4.34
N ALA A 328 -15.90 6.35 3.32
CA ALA A 328 -14.46 6.47 3.10
C ALA A 328 -14.15 6.68 1.62
N SER A 329 -13.27 7.63 1.32
CA SER A 329 -12.77 7.85 -0.02
C SER A 329 -11.33 8.35 0.01
N MET A 330 -10.60 8.10 -1.06
CA MET A 330 -9.30 8.71 -1.31
C MET A 330 -9.14 9.03 -2.79
N LYS A 331 -8.43 10.14 -3.07
CA LYS A 331 -8.20 10.61 -4.42
C LYS A 331 -6.77 11.09 -4.58
N SER A 332 -6.15 10.84 -5.73
CA SER A 332 -4.83 11.36 -6.10
C SER A 332 -4.88 11.93 -7.51
N ASP A 333 -4.49 13.19 -7.65
CA ASP A 333 -4.43 13.91 -8.91
C ASP A 333 -2.97 14.34 -9.20
N THR A 334 -2.51 14.16 -10.43
CA THR A 334 -1.17 14.58 -10.85
C THR A 334 -1.24 15.29 -12.20
N ILE A 335 -0.59 16.45 -12.30
CA ILE A 335 -0.34 17.14 -13.55
C ILE A 335 1.17 17.31 -13.74
N ASP A 336 1.66 16.90 -14.88
CA ASP A 336 3.09 16.84 -15.20
C ASP A 336 3.35 17.40 -16.62
N LEU A 337 4.32 18.30 -16.74
CA LEU A 337 4.86 18.80 -17.98
C LEU A 337 6.32 18.34 -18.09
N ASP A 338 6.63 17.55 -19.08
CA ASP A 338 7.98 17.08 -19.37
C ASP A 338 8.48 17.53 -20.74
N TRP A 339 9.80 17.58 -20.89
CA TRP A 339 10.46 17.87 -22.16
C TRP A 339 11.77 17.11 -22.29
N LYS A 340 12.10 16.77 -23.53
CA LYS A 340 13.37 16.20 -23.92
C LYS A 340 13.90 16.95 -25.14
N TYR A 341 15.13 17.48 -25.01
CA TYR A 341 15.84 18.11 -26.10
C TYR A 341 17.14 17.36 -26.38
N ASP A 342 17.24 16.78 -27.55
CA ASP A 342 18.42 16.04 -28.04
C ASP A 342 19.20 16.92 -29.02
N SER A 343 20.50 17.06 -28.79
CA SER A 343 21.45 17.70 -29.71
C SER A 343 22.65 16.79 -29.91
N GLU A 344 23.51 17.11 -30.89
CA GLU A 344 24.77 16.40 -31.08
C GLU A 344 25.75 16.52 -29.89
N LEU A 345 25.55 17.50 -29.02
CA LEU A 345 26.44 17.82 -27.90
C LEU A 345 25.91 17.36 -26.54
N PHE A 346 24.60 17.31 -26.37
CA PHE A 346 23.97 16.93 -25.10
C PHE A 346 22.50 16.58 -25.28
N THR A 347 21.99 15.79 -24.38
CA THR A 347 20.56 15.62 -24.12
C THR A 347 20.18 16.42 -22.89
N PHE A 348 19.12 17.22 -22.98
CA PHE A 348 18.54 17.95 -21.87
C PHE A 348 17.11 17.49 -21.64
N LYS A 349 16.84 16.97 -20.44
CA LYS A 349 15.50 16.58 -20.00
C LYS A 349 15.07 17.46 -18.85
N GLY A 350 13.80 17.77 -18.78
CA GLY A 350 13.26 18.46 -17.64
C GLY A 350 11.80 18.07 -17.41
N ARG A 351 11.36 18.36 -16.20
CA ARG A 351 10.02 18.03 -15.75
C ARG A 351 9.60 18.99 -14.67
N VAL A 352 8.34 19.44 -14.72
CA VAL A 352 7.72 20.24 -13.67
C VAL A 352 6.29 19.78 -13.49
N GLY A 353 5.87 19.61 -12.25
CA GLY A 353 4.52 19.13 -11.98
C GLY A 353 4.08 19.34 -10.54
N LYS A 354 2.86 18.95 -10.32
CA LYS A 354 2.22 18.94 -9.02
C LYS A 354 1.41 17.65 -8.86
N THR A 355 1.50 17.06 -7.70
CA THR A 355 0.65 15.94 -7.28
C THR A 355 -0.03 16.29 -5.98
N SER A 356 -1.28 15.86 -5.80
CA SER A 356 -2.04 16.04 -4.56
C SER A 356 -2.93 14.84 -4.32
N ALA A 357 -3.03 14.42 -3.07
CA ALA A 357 -3.97 13.39 -2.64
C ALA A 357 -4.74 13.86 -1.40
N ASP A 358 -6.00 13.50 -1.36
CA ASP A 358 -6.90 13.79 -0.26
C ASP A 358 -7.65 12.52 0.13
N SER A 359 -7.94 12.36 1.42
CA SER A 359 -8.86 11.34 1.92
C SER A 359 -9.94 11.94 2.79
N ASP A 360 -11.14 11.39 2.68
CA ASP A 360 -12.28 11.75 3.50
C ASP A 360 -12.83 10.50 4.19
N VAL A 361 -12.69 10.42 5.51
CA VAL A 361 -13.20 9.30 6.30
C VAL A 361 -14.11 9.81 7.39
N THR A 362 -15.37 9.33 7.39
CA THR A 362 -16.32 9.56 8.49
C THR A 362 -16.74 8.24 9.10
N THR A 363 -16.85 8.19 10.43
CA THR A 363 -17.19 6.97 11.16
C THR A 363 -18.57 7.03 11.79
N ALA A 364 -19.18 5.88 11.97
CA ALA A 364 -20.40 5.66 12.76
C ALA A 364 -20.28 4.35 13.53
N ASN A 365 -20.81 4.30 14.75
CA ASN A 365 -20.85 3.07 15.55
C ASN A 365 -22.27 2.76 16.04
N TYR A 366 -22.64 1.50 15.97
CA TYR A 366 -23.88 0.91 16.46
C TYR A 366 -23.54 -0.25 17.39
N GLY A 367 -23.17 0.07 18.65
CA GLY A 367 -22.71 -0.91 19.62
C GLY A 367 -23.72 -1.13 20.76
N MET A 368 -24.00 -2.39 21.09
CA MET A 368 -24.94 -2.78 22.15
C MET A 368 -24.74 -4.21 22.63
N PHE A 369 -25.16 -4.49 23.86
CA PHE A 369 -25.16 -5.87 24.37
C PHE A 369 -26.28 -6.70 23.76
N ALA A 370 -25.97 -7.94 23.42
CA ALA A 370 -26.95 -8.92 22.93
C ALA A 370 -27.87 -9.41 24.08
N ASN A 371 -29.15 -9.61 23.79
CA ASN A 371 -30.16 -9.95 24.79
C ASN A 371 -30.16 -11.40 25.26
N ASN A 372 -29.47 -12.32 24.56
CA ASN A 372 -29.58 -13.77 24.83
C ASN A 372 -28.21 -14.40 25.14
N ASN A 373 -27.84 -14.43 26.42
CA ASN A 373 -26.56 -14.98 26.87
C ASN A 373 -26.57 -16.52 26.99
N SER A 374 -27.75 -17.19 27.07
CA SER A 374 -27.85 -18.65 27.18
C SER A 374 -27.36 -19.39 25.93
N ASP A 375 -27.35 -18.73 24.80
CA ASP A 375 -26.89 -19.29 23.53
C ASP A 375 -25.35 -19.45 23.47
N LEU A 376 -24.63 -18.74 24.35
CA LEU A 376 -23.18 -18.81 24.44
C LEU A 376 -22.62 -20.02 25.21
N ASN A 377 -23.50 -20.87 25.77
CA ASN A 377 -23.03 -22.09 26.46
C ASN A 377 -22.31 -23.00 25.50
N GLY A 378 -21.14 -23.50 25.89
CA GLY A 378 -20.35 -24.41 25.08
C GLY A 378 -18.87 -24.20 25.22
N SER A 379 -18.07 -24.63 24.24
CA SER A 379 -16.62 -24.55 24.31
C SER A 379 -16.03 -23.66 23.21
N ILE A 380 -14.89 -23.06 23.55
CA ILE A 380 -14.02 -22.31 22.62
C ILE A 380 -12.65 -22.98 22.68
N ASP A 381 -12.14 -23.39 21.53
CA ASP A 381 -10.83 -24.03 21.37
C ASP A 381 -9.90 -23.13 20.58
N MET A 382 -8.81 -22.72 21.20
CA MET A 382 -7.73 -21.88 20.68
C MET A 382 -6.37 -22.58 20.80
N THR A 383 -6.37 -23.92 20.84
CA THR A 383 -5.14 -24.74 20.94
C THR A 383 -4.41 -24.84 19.60
N GLY A 384 -5.07 -24.50 18.50
CA GLY A 384 -4.50 -24.40 17.15
C GLY A 384 -4.39 -22.94 16.72
N ASP A 385 -4.00 -22.74 15.47
CA ASP A 385 -3.74 -21.42 14.88
C ASP A 385 -5.02 -20.62 14.59
N VAL A 386 -6.17 -21.24 14.64
CA VAL A 386 -7.50 -20.65 14.43
C VAL A 386 -8.42 -20.96 15.60
N THR A 387 -9.13 -19.97 16.09
CA THR A 387 -10.16 -20.13 17.13
C THR A 387 -11.35 -20.90 16.59
N ARG A 388 -11.79 -21.93 17.30
CA ARG A 388 -12.97 -22.74 16.97
C ARG A 388 -14.03 -22.64 18.04
N PHE A 389 -15.27 -22.43 17.62
CA PHE A 389 -16.42 -22.31 18.49
C PHE A 389 -17.31 -23.57 18.39
N ASN A 390 -17.80 -24.03 19.54
CA ASN A 390 -18.82 -25.05 19.64
C ASN A 390 -19.83 -24.59 20.71
N LEU A 391 -20.68 -23.65 20.34
CA LEU A 391 -21.64 -22.98 21.21
C LEU A 391 -23.05 -23.51 20.93
N ALA A 392 -23.96 -23.34 21.90
CA ALA A 392 -25.35 -23.79 21.81
C ALA A 392 -26.10 -23.15 20.63
N ASN A 393 -25.75 -21.89 20.29
CA ASN A 393 -26.24 -21.22 19.10
C ASN A 393 -25.10 -20.39 18.48
N GLN A 394 -25.00 -20.38 17.14
CA GLN A 394 -24.06 -19.57 16.35
C GLN A 394 -24.80 -18.84 15.21
N SER A 395 -26.15 -18.81 15.25
CA SER A 395 -26.96 -18.14 14.22
C SER A 395 -27.87 -17.14 14.88
N TYR A 396 -27.65 -15.88 14.56
CA TYR A 396 -28.31 -14.73 15.15
C TYR A 396 -28.90 -13.83 14.06
N ASP A 397 -30.08 -13.27 14.34
CA ASP A 397 -30.71 -12.21 13.57
C ASP A 397 -30.92 -10.97 14.45
N ALA A 398 -31.54 -9.92 13.92
CA ALA A 398 -31.77 -8.70 14.66
C ALA A 398 -32.58 -8.85 15.98
N SER A 399 -33.19 -10.02 16.23
CA SER A 399 -33.95 -10.28 17.48
C SER A 399 -33.08 -10.38 18.72
N ILE A 400 -31.75 -10.56 18.58
CA ILE A 400 -30.80 -10.49 19.71
C ILE A 400 -30.58 -9.08 20.21
N LEU A 401 -30.93 -8.09 19.42
CA LEU A 401 -30.73 -6.66 19.69
C LEU A 401 -31.98 -6.06 20.38
N PRO A 402 -31.86 -4.89 21.01
CA PRO A 402 -33.03 -4.13 21.44
C PRO A 402 -34.01 -3.83 20.28
N ASP A 403 -35.31 -3.78 20.54
CA ASP A 403 -36.33 -3.51 19.52
C ASP A 403 -36.03 -2.24 18.71
N THR A 404 -35.48 -1.22 19.37
CA THR A 404 -35.05 0.02 18.76
C THR A 404 -33.60 0.34 19.13
N ILE A 405 -32.85 0.87 18.16
CA ILE A 405 -31.46 1.23 18.29
C ILE A 405 -31.18 2.60 17.67
N SER A 406 -30.07 3.17 18.04
CA SER A 406 -29.55 4.46 17.56
C SER A 406 -28.05 4.38 17.33
N PRO A 407 -27.48 5.24 16.46
CA PRO A 407 -26.03 5.40 16.39
C PRO A 407 -25.49 5.95 17.72
N GLN A 408 -24.26 5.55 18.05
CA GLN A 408 -23.55 6.08 19.21
C GLN A 408 -23.13 7.52 18.96
N THR A 409 -23.48 8.43 19.86
CA THR A 409 -23.24 9.87 19.68
C THR A 409 -21.79 10.30 19.88
N TRP A 410 -20.97 9.46 20.49
CA TRP A 410 -19.54 9.70 20.72
C TRP A 410 -18.67 9.28 19.54
N ALA A 411 -19.17 8.44 18.65
CA ALA A 411 -18.40 7.77 17.61
C ALA A 411 -18.18 8.56 16.32
N PRO A 412 -19.07 9.47 15.89
CA PRO A 412 -18.84 10.15 14.63
C PRO A 412 -17.58 11.01 14.67
N GLU A 413 -16.67 10.75 13.75
CA GLU A 413 -15.43 11.47 13.53
C GLU A 413 -15.30 11.78 12.05
N TYR A 414 -14.48 12.79 11.72
CA TYR A 414 -14.12 13.16 10.37
C TYR A 414 -12.62 13.40 10.29
N ASN A 415 -11.93 12.61 9.49
CA ASN A 415 -10.48 12.63 9.36
C ASN A 415 -10.11 12.92 7.88
N PRO A 416 -9.96 14.20 7.50
CA PRO A 416 -9.50 14.62 6.18
C PRO A 416 -7.96 14.74 6.20
N ASP A 417 -7.27 13.77 5.65
CA ASP A 417 -5.83 13.82 5.47
C ASP A 417 -5.48 14.26 4.06
N SER A 418 -4.34 14.95 3.90
CA SER A 418 -3.86 15.35 2.58
C SER A 418 -2.35 15.22 2.43
N ASP A 419 -1.91 14.97 1.20
CA ASP A 419 -0.53 14.88 0.75
C ASP A 419 -0.38 15.68 -0.55
N GLU A 420 0.58 16.58 -0.64
CA GLU A 420 0.79 17.47 -1.79
C GLU A 420 2.28 17.66 -2.06
N GLU A 421 2.73 17.48 -3.31
CA GLU A 421 4.11 17.79 -3.72
C GLU A 421 4.10 18.59 -5.03
N SER A 422 4.88 19.69 -5.07
CA SER A 422 5.24 20.41 -6.28
C SER A 422 6.72 20.17 -6.56
N TYR A 423 7.09 19.86 -7.81
CA TYR A 423 8.46 19.48 -8.14
C TYR A 423 8.97 20.07 -9.45
N LEU A 424 10.31 20.19 -9.51
CA LEU A 424 11.09 20.52 -10.70
C LEU A 424 12.30 19.59 -10.79
N ASN A 425 12.46 18.89 -11.91
CA ASN A 425 13.64 18.08 -12.22
C ASN A 425 14.29 18.59 -13.51
N LEU A 426 15.61 18.71 -13.54
CA LEU A 426 16.40 19.07 -14.71
C LEU A 426 17.59 18.14 -14.83
N ASP A 427 17.77 17.50 -15.98
CA ASP A 427 18.79 16.50 -16.23
C ASP A 427 19.55 16.80 -17.53
N PHE A 428 20.87 16.76 -17.47
CA PHE A 428 21.77 16.89 -18.61
C PHE A 428 22.59 15.62 -18.78
N GLU A 429 22.66 15.15 -20.00
CA GLU A 429 23.53 14.04 -20.40
C GLU A 429 24.44 14.52 -21.54
N ILE A 430 25.73 14.45 -21.31
CA ILE A 430 26.76 14.93 -22.24
C ILE A 430 27.59 13.71 -22.68
N PRO A 431 27.41 13.24 -23.92
CA PRO A 431 28.28 12.20 -24.48
C PRO A 431 29.72 12.75 -24.57
N VAL A 432 30.67 11.94 -24.13
CA VAL A 432 32.09 12.31 -24.13
C VAL A 432 32.97 11.12 -24.57
N GLU A 433 34.12 11.41 -25.11
CA GLU A 433 35.16 10.41 -25.42
C GLU A 433 36.41 10.68 -24.55
N LEU A 434 36.28 10.44 -23.23
CA LEU A 434 37.35 10.67 -22.26
C LEU A 434 37.93 9.35 -21.77
N GLY A 435 38.67 8.65 -22.65
CA GLY A 435 39.21 7.33 -22.36
C GLY A 435 38.12 6.27 -22.24
N VAL A 436 37.83 5.81 -21.02
CA VAL A 436 36.77 4.81 -20.77
C VAL A 436 35.41 5.49 -20.45
N ILE A 437 35.38 6.80 -20.23
CA ILE A 437 34.15 7.53 -19.91
C ILE A 437 33.43 7.84 -21.21
N THR A 438 32.16 7.43 -21.30
CA THR A 438 31.32 7.56 -22.49
C THR A 438 30.27 8.66 -22.35
N ALA A 439 29.83 8.97 -21.11
CA ALA A 439 28.91 10.07 -20.86
C ALA A 439 29.13 10.68 -19.46
N ILE A 440 28.81 11.96 -19.33
CA ILE A 440 28.68 12.67 -18.04
C ILE A 440 27.23 13.09 -17.90
N LYS A 441 26.60 12.70 -16.79
CA LYS A 441 25.22 13.05 -16.44
C LYS A 441 25.23 13.93 -15.19
N THR A 442 24.43 14.99 -15.20
CA THR A 442 24.25 15.87 -14.05
C THR A 442 22.83 16.41 -14.04
N GLY A 443 22.30 16.66 -12.88
CA GLY A 443 20.95 17.21 -12.78
C GLY A 443 20.64 17.72 -11.40
N LEU A 444 19.53 18.42 -11.31
CA LEU A 444 19.00 18.94 -10.05
C LEU A 444 17.53 18.57 -9.90
N ARG A 445 17.11 18.41 -8.65
CA ARG A 445 15.69 18.32 -8.26
C ARG A 445 15.42 19.32 -7.14
N TYR A 446 14.28 20.00 -7.25
CA TYR A 446 13.65 20.72 -6.14
C TYR A 446 12.23 20.19 -5.97
N ALA A 447 11.84 19.95 -4.73
CA ALA A 447 10.47 19.57 -4.39
C ALA A 447 10.04 20.22 -3.09
N ASP A 448 8.83 20.74 -3.07
CA ASP A 448 8.12 21.27 -1.92
C ASP A 448 6.94 20.34 -1.63
N HIS A 449 7.01 19.67 -0.48
CA HIS A 449 6.11 18.59 -0.10
C HIS A 449 5.45 18.90 1.24
N LYS A 450 4.12 18.76 1.29
CA LYS A 450 3.31 19.01 2.48
C LYS A 450 2.36 17.88 2.75
N VAL A 451 2.36 17.39 3.98
CA VAL A 451 1.39 16.43 4.50
C VAL A 451 0.61 17.06 5.64
N VAL A 452 -0.69 16.88 5.64
CA VAL A 452 -1.59 17.31 6.73
C VAL A 452 -2.32 16.09 7.26
N GLN A 453 -2.24 15.90 8.57
CA GLN A 453 -3.11 15.00 9.31
C GLN A 453 -4.10 15.84 10.09
N ASP A 454 -5.40 15.57 9.97
CA ASP A 454 -6.43 16.31 10.68
C ASP A 454 -7.49 15.37 11.24
N GLY A 455 -7.85 15.56 12.49
CA GLY A 455 -8.88 14.80 13.17
C GLY A 455 -9.92 15.70 13.79
N ASN A 456 -11.18 15.39 13.51
CA ASN A 456 -12.31 16.22 13.93
C ASN A 456 -13.40 15.40 14.62
N ALA A 457 -13.91 15.88 15.76
CA ALA A 457 -15.05 15.30 16.42
C ALA A 457 -16.36 15.87 15.85
N ALA A 458 -17.34 15.02 15.60
CA ALA A 458 -18.65 15.50 15.17
C ALA A 458 -19.41 16.26 16.27
N ASN A 459 -20.04 17.35 15.90
CA ASN A 459 -21.01 18.06 16.73
C ASN A 459 -22.38 17.42 16.53
N VAL A 460 -22.71 16.47 17.41
CA VAL A 460 -23.96 15.72 17.32
C VAL A 460 -25.11 16.52 17.93
N ASN A 461 -26.18 16.70 17.17
CA ASN A 461 -27.43 17.26 17.67
C ASN A 461 -28.30 16.14 18.27
N ALA A 462 -28.47 16.15 19.59
CA ALA A 462 -29.21 15.12 20.29
C ALA A 462 -30.68 15.00 19.85
N ASP A 463 -31.28 16.08 19.34
CA ASP A 463 -32.66 16.09 18.85
C ASP A 463 -32.83 15.46 17.45
N LEU A 464 -31.71 15.30 16.74
CA LEU A 464 -31.64 14.67 15.41
C LEU A 464 -31.18 13.22 15.45
N VAL A 465 -30.78 12.68 16.60
CA VAL A 465 -30.36 11.29 16.72
C VAL A 465 -31.49 10.35 16.32
N PRO A 466 -31.36 9.58 15.25
CA PRO A 466 -32.44 8.71 14.79
C PRO A 466 -32.63 7.54 15.74
N VAL A 467 -33.87 7.16 16.01
CA VAL A 467 -34.23 5.94 16.72
C VAL A 467 -35.05 5.09 15.76
N ARG A 468 -34.51 3.93 15.37
CA ARG A 468 -35.13 3.03 14.41
C ARG A 468 -35.33 1.63 15.00
N ASN A 469 -36.28 0.87 14.41
CA ASN A 469 -36.30 -0.57 14.70
C ASN A 469 -35.03 -1.26 14.27
N ALA A 470 -34.53 -2.23 15.04
CA ALA A 470 -33.30 -2.94 14.74
C ALA A 470 -33.31 -3.55 13.31
N ASN A 471 -34.46 -4.04 12.84
CA ASN A 471 -34.60 -4.61 11.50
C ASN A 471 -34.47 -3.58 10.36
N GLU A 472 -34.50 -2.29 10.63
CA GLU A 472 -34.24 -1.27 9.60
C GLU A 472 -32.76 -1.14 9.33
N TYR A 473 -31.93 -1.23 10.37
CA TYR A 473 -30.46 -1.23 10.23
C TYR A 473 -29.90 -2.62 9.88
N TYR A 474 -30.61 -3.68 10.29
CA TYR A 474 -30.20 -5.08 10.08
C TYR A 474 -31.35 -5.88 9.45
N PRO A 475 -31.59 -5.69 8.14
CA PRO A 475 -32.75 -6.30 7.46
C PRO A 475 -32.57 -7.78 7.15
N GLY A 476 -31.34 -8.29 7.24
CA GLY A 476 -30.95 -9.64 6.91
C GLY A 476 -29.99 -10.25 7.91
N THR A 477 -29.35 -11.31 7.47
CA THR A 477 -28.24 -11.98 8.16
C THR A 477 -27.13 -12.24 7.17
N VAL A 478 -25.89 -12.23 7.65
CA VAL A 478 -24.68 -12.48 6.88
C VAL A 478 -23.80 -13.49 7.59
N THR A 479 -23.04 -14.28 6.83
CA THR A 479 -22.02 -15.17 7.36
C THR A 479 -20.87 -14.33 7.95
N ALA A 480 -20.38 -14.75 9.12
CA ALA A 480 -19.21 -14.23 9.79
C ALA A 480 -18.25 -15.39 10.09
N GLY A 481 -17.03 -15.07 10.52
CA GLY A 481 -16.03 -16.08 10.82
C GLY A 481 -16.47 -17.12 11.87
N GLY A 482 -15.82 -18.29 11.87
CA GLY A 482 -16.07 -19.35 12.83
C GLY A 482 -17.42 -20.03 12.69
N GLY A 483 -18.08 -19.95 11.53
CA GLY A 483 -19.39 -20.53 11.25
C GLY A 483 -20.56 -19.77 11.87
N PHE A 484 -20.37 -18.51 12.24
CA PHE A 484 -21.42 -17.66 12.74
C PHE A 484 -22.26 -17.07 11.61
N VAL A 485 -23.55 -16.89 11.90
CA VAL A 485 -24.45 -16.03 11.12
C VAL A 485 -24.89 -14.89 12.03
N ILE A 486 -24.68 -13.66 11.61
CA ILE A 486 -24.93 -12.44 12.40
C ILE A 486 -25.83 -11.48 11.66
N PRO A 487 -26.45 -10.48 12.35
CA PRO A 487 -27.26 -9.45 11.70
C PRO A 487 -26.43 -8.72 10.63
N GLU A 488 -26.97 -8.64 9.42
CA GLU A 488 -26.35 -7.98 8.27
C GLU A 488 -26.61 -6.46 8.32
N PRO A 489 -25.57 -5.61 8.29
CA PRO A 489 -25.75 -4.16 8.37
C PRO A 489 -26.29 -3.57 7.06
N TYR A 490 -27.23 -2.65 7.16
CA TYR A 490 -27.60 -1.78 6.04
C TYR A 490 -26.70 -0.53 6.08
N MET A 491 -25.50 -0.68 5.55
CA MET A 491 -24.39 0.29 5.63
C MET A 491 -24.81 1.70 5.20
N ASP A 492 -25.48 1.85 4.05
CA ASP A 492 -25.89 3.16 3.52
C ASP A 492 -26.79 3.92 4.48
N LEU A 493 -27.74 3.22 5.12
CA LEU A 493 -28.65 3.82 6.10
C LEU A 493 -27.89 4.22 7.37
N MET A 494 -26.97 3.39 7.83
CA MET A 494 -26.14 3.66 9.01
C MET A 494 -25.26 4.91 8.80
N ILE A 495 -24.62 5.02 7.66
CA ILE A 495 -23.84 6.20 7.27
C ILE A 495 -24.74 7.44 7.16
N ALA A 496 -25.86 7.33 6.45
CA ALA A 496 -26.77 8.44 6.24
C ALA A 496 -27.34 9.00 7.55
N ASP A 497 -27.73 8.14 8.48
CA ASP A 497 -28.27 8.52 9.78
C ASP A 497 -27.20 9.15 10.68
N SER A 498 -25.96 8.66 10.64
CA SER A 498 -24.83 9.27 11.36
C SER A 498 -24.54 10.68 10.83
N LEU A 499 -24.52 10.86 9.52
CA LEU A 499 -24.32 12.17 8.91
C LEU A 499 -25.50 13.12 9.20
N ALA A 500 -26.73 12.61 9.22
CA ALA A 500 -27.94 13.43 9.47
C ALA A 500 -28.02 14.00 10.91
N MET A 501 -27.44 13.32 11.90
CA MET A 501 -27.35 13.82 13.27
C MET A 501 -26.17 14.76 13.52
N THR A 502 -25.27 14.92 12.56
CA THR A 502 -24.06 15.73 12.66
C THR A 502 -24.32 17.12 12.09
N GLU A 503 -24.21 18.17 12.91
CA GLU A 503 -24.41 19.58 12.50
C GLU A 503 -23.09 20.25 12.04
N GLY A 504 -21.95 19.57 12.16
CA GLY A 504 -20.61 20.04 11.79
C GLY A 504 -19.54 19.34 12.60
N TYR A 505 -18.32 19.82 12.48
CA TYR A 505 -17.17 19.21 13.12
C TYR A 505 -16.39 20.23 13.92
N THR A 506 -15.77 19.78 15.01
CA THR A 506 -14.86 20.59 15.84
C THR A 506 -13.49 19.94 15.77
N ALA A 507 -12.49 20.70 15.37
CA ALA A 507 -11.11 20.25 15.31
C ALA A 507 -10.64 19.70 16.67
N ARG A 508 -9.90 18.59 16.61
CA ARG A 508 -9.18 18.02 17.75
C ARG A 508 -7.74 18.49 17.67
N PRO A 509 -7.32 19.51 18.42
CA PRO A 509 -5.96 20.06 18.31
C PRO A 509 -4.84 19.01 18.47
N GLN A 510 -5.07 17.98 19.28
CA GLN A 510 -4.12 16.88 19.50
C GLN A 510 -3.95 15.96 18.28
N ALA A 511 -4.89 15.96 17.34
CA ALA A 511 -4.88 15.15 16.14
C ALA A 511 -4.52 15.96 14.88
N TYR A 512 -4.27 17.27 15.03
CA TYR A 512 -3.87 18.12 13.92
C TYR A 512 -2.35 18.30 13.88
N GLY A 513 -1.75 18.05 12.73
CA GLY A 513 -0.34 18.33 12.49
C GLY A 513 -0.05 18.47 11.00
N THR A 514 0.98 19.25 10.68
CA THR A 514 1.52 19.33 9.33
C THR A 514 2.99 18.96 9.31
N ILE A 515 3.45 18.38 8.20
CA ILE A 515 4.87 18.26 7.86
C ILE A 515 5.07 18.96 6.53
N GLU A 516 5.99 19.92 6.47
CA GLU A 516 6.46 20.52 5.22
C GLU A 516 7.94 20.17 5.03
N GLU A 517 8.31 19.66 3.86
CA GLU A 517 9.68 19.30 3.48
C GLU A 517 10.08 20.01 2.19
N GLU A 518 11.04 20.94 2.29
CA GLU A 518 11.70 21.52 1.11
C GLU A 518 12.93 20.67 0.77
N ASN A 519 12.87 19.96 -0.35
CA ASN A 519 13.89 19.00 -0.77
C ASN A 519 14.69 19.56 -1.96
N PHE A 520 15.99 19.72 -1.80
CA PHE A 520 16.91 20.06 -2.88
C PHE A 520 17.89 18.91 -3.10
N ALA A 521 18.11 18.53 -4.37
CA ALA A 521 19.11 17.54 -4.73
C ALA A 521 19.91 17.96 -5.96
N LEU A 522 21.19 17.59 -5.97
CA LEU A 522 22.10 17.78 -7.09
C LEU A 522 22.89 16.49 -7.30
N TYR A 523 23.03 16.01 -8.54
CA TYR A 523 23.87 14.85 -8.81
C TYR A 523 24.86 15.08 -9.94
N ALA A 524 25.94 14.26 -9.89
CA ALA A 524 26.88 14.08 -10.99
C ALA A 524 27.21 12.59 -11.12
N MET A 525 27.20 12.08 -12.33
CA MET A 525 27.43 10.67 -12.66
C MET A 525 28.24 10.58 -13.96
N ALA A 526 29.16 9.62 -14.03
CA ALA A 526 29.88 9.27 -15.24
C ALA A 526 29.55 7.84 -15.64
N ASP A 527 29.16 7.64 -16.89
CA ASP A 527 29.07 6.32 -17.49
C ASP A 527 30.42 5.97 -18.11
N PHE A 528 30.80 4.68 -18.01
CA PHE A 528 32.04 4.17 -18.56
C PHE A 528 31.82 2.85 -19.28
N ASP A 529 32.62 2.62 -20.32
CA ASP A 529 32.67 1.39 -21.09
C ASP A 529 34.10 1.11 -21.61
N THR A 530 34.55 -0.11 -21.41
CA THR A 530 35.89 -0.58 -21.88
C THR A 530 35.80 -1.62 -23.01
N GLY A 531 34.57 -1.91 -23.51
CA GLY A 531 34.26 -2.98 -24.43
C GLY A 531 34.05 -4.36 -23.79
N GLY A 532 34.10 -4.48 -22.46
CA GLY A 532 33.85 -5.72 -21.70
C GLY A 532 33.55 -5.45 -20.23
N ILE A 533 33.74 -4.21 -19.81
CA ILE A 533 33.29 -3.70 -18.48
C ILE A 533 32.63 -2.36 -18.71
N ARG A 534 31.37 -2.27 -18.34
CA ARG A 534 30.59 -1.04 -18.39
C ARG A 534 29.96 -0.75 -17.04
N GLY A 535 29.51 0.48 -16.84
CA GLY A 535 28.86 0.86 -15.59
C GLY A 535 28.72 2.36 -15.41
N ASN A 536 28.37 2.74 -14.21
CA ASN A 536 28.31 4.14 -13.80
C ASN A 536 28.88 4.35 -12.40
N LEU A 537 29.43 5.54 -12.18
CA LEU A 537 29.91 6.03 -10.89
C LEU A 537 29.34 7.44 -10.70
N GLY A 538 28.69 7.67 -9.58
CA GLY A 538 28.07 8.96 -9.31
C GLY A 538 27.99 9.32 -7.84
N VAL A 539 27.57 10.55 -7.60
CA VAL A 539 27.25 11.06 -6.27
C VAL A 539 26.03 11.98 -6.37
N ARG A 540 25.13 11.83 -5.42
CA ARG A 540 23.99 12.72 -5.23
C ARG A 540 24.13 13.43 -3.89
N TYR A 541 24.03 14.75 -3.90
CA TYR A 541 23.90 15.59 -2.71
C TYR A 541 22.44 15.92 -2.51
N ILE A 542 21.97 15.84 -1.28
CA ILE A 542 20.62 16.23 -0.89
C ILE A 542 20.67 17.21 0.29
N SER A 543 19.71 18.09 0.36
CA SER A 543 19.41 18.95 1.50
C SER A 543 17.90 18.99 1.69
N THR A 544 17.44 18.80 2.92
CA THR A 544 16.03 18.83 3.30
C THR A 544 15.86 19.77 4.48
N ASP A 545 14.99 20.77 4.33
CA ASP A 545 14.47 21.59 5.42
C ASP A 545 13.09 21.07 5.79
N ILE A 546 12.85 20.80 7.10
CA ILE A 546 11.60 20.23 7.61
C ILE A 546 10.97 21.19 8.57
N SER A 547 9.65 21.36 8.52
CA SER A 547 8.86 22.01 9.56
C SER A 547 7.59 21.22 9.88
N SER A 548 7.17 21.30 11.16
CA SER A 548 5.89 20.76 11.63
C SER A 548 5.13 21.85 12.35
N ASP A 549 3.91 22.11 11.90
CA ASP A 549 2.97 22.97 12.61
C ASP A 549 2.00 22.12 13.43
N TYR A 550 1.73 22.55 14.66
CA TYR A 550 0.88 21.87 15.60
C TYR A 550 0.29 22.85 16.61
N TYR A 551 -0.74 22.45 17.36
CA TYR A 551 -1.25 23.21 18.50
C TYR A 551 -0.46 22.85 19.75
N ASP A 552 0.22 23.83 20.35
CA ASP A 552 0.96 23.65 21.60
C ASP A 552 0.04 23.73 22.81
N LEU A 553 0.55 23.38 23.96
CA LEU A 553 -0.17 23.32 25.23
C LEU A 553 0.25 24.48 26.12
N SER A 554 -0.71 25.17 26.71
CA SER A 554 -0.50 26.12 27.79
C SER A 554 -0.12 25.40 29.09
N ASP A 555 0.37 26.15 30.09
CA ASP A 555 0.65 25.64 31.45
C ASP A 555 -0.59 25.03 32.14
N GLU A 556 -1.78 25.30 31.63
CA GLU A 556 -3.05 24.77 32.13
C GLU A 556 -3.48 23.48 31.40
N GLY A 557 -2.64 22.95 30.48
CA GLY A 557 -2.95 21.77 29.67
C GLY A 557 -4.03 22.00 28.62
N VAL A 558 -4.27 23.26 28.25
CA VAL A 558 -5.24 23.66 27.21
C VAL A 558 -4.49 23.98 25.93
N TYR A 559 -4.96 23.49 24.82
CA TYR A 559 -4.36 23.77 23.52
C TYR A 559 -4.49 25.25 23.14
N ASP A 560 -3.40 25.81 22.62
CA ASP A 560 -3.38 27.17 22.09
C ASP A 560 -4.31 27.30 20.87
N SER A 561 -4.79 28.50 20.65
CA SER A 561 -5.63 28.80 19.47
C SER A 561 -4.83 29.11 18.21
N THR A 562 -3.50 29.17 18.32
CA THR A 562 -2.54 29.46 17.24
C THR A 562 -1.55 28.31 17.11
N LEU A 563 -1.13 28.06 15.89
CA LEU A 563 -0.14 27.01 15.63
C LEU A 563 1.25 27.44 16.10
N SER A 564 1.98 26.50 16.64
CA SER A 564 3.42 26.54 16.87
C SER A 564 4.13 25.78 15.76
N THR A 565 5.39 26.11 15.50
CA THR A 565 6.19 25.49 14.44
C THR A 565 7.53 25.02 14.98
N ASP A 566 7.83 23.74 14.84
CA ASP A 566 9.16 23.16 15.07
C ASP A 566 9.86 22.96 13.71
N LYS A 567 11.20 23.16 13.68
CA LYS A 567 12.01 23.11 12.45
C LYS A 567 13.29 22.33 12.63
N ALA A 568 13.71 21.64 11.58
CA ALA A 568 15.02 21.00 11.50
C ALA A 568 15.50 20.95 10.04
N ASP A 569 16.79 20.66 9.85
CA ASP A 569 17.39 20.47 8.54
C ASP A 569 18.43 19.34 8.57
N TYR A 570 18.69 18.75 7.42
CA TYR A 570 19.80 17.83 7.23
C TYR A 570 20.30 17.83 5.79
N SER A 571 21.52 17.34 5.61
CA SER A 571 22.10 17.15 4.27
C SER A 571 22.94 15.89 4.21
N GLU A 572 22.97 15.24 3.03
CA GLU A 572 23.65 13.97 2.84
C GLU A 572 24.34 13.87 1.47
N PHE A 573 25.42 13.09 1.40
CA PHE A 573 26.07 12.68 0.17
C PHE A 573 25.85 11.18 -0.04
N LEU A 574 25.35 10.83 -1.21
CA LEU A 574 24.95 9.47 -1.60
C LEU A 574 25.78 9.01 -2.80
N PRO A 575 26.99 8.47 -2.58
CA PRO A 575 27.79 7.86 -3.65
C PRO A 575 27.16 6.53 -4.12
N SER A 576 27.30 6.25 -5.43
CA SER A 576 26.85 5.01 -6.05
C SER A 576 27.79 4.55 -7.14
N LEU A 577 27.97 3.23 -7.25
CA LEU A 577 28.75 2.55 -8.26
C LEU A 577 27.98 1.33 -8.74
N ASN A 578 27.80 1.19 -10.05
CA ASN A 578 27.29 -0.01 -10.69
C ASN A 578 28.29 -0.46 -11.76
N VAL A 579 28.61 -1.74 -11.79
CA VAL A 579 29.57 -2.35 -12.72
C VAL A 579 28.97 -3.61 -13.31
N VAL A 580 29.02 -3.73 -14.61
CA VAL A 580 28.67 -4.93 -15.37
C VAL A 580 29.90 -5.39 -16.13
N MET A 581 30.29 -6.66 -15.97
CA MET A 581 31.44 -7.28 -16.63
C MET A 581 30.98 -8.45 -17.47
N ASP A 582 31.28 -8.45 -18.75
CA ASP A 582 31.04 -9.56 -19.65
C ASP A 582 32.12 -10.64 -19.42
N LEU A 583 31.69 -11.75 -18.80
CA LEU A 583 32.54 -12.91 -18.57
C LEU A 583 32.61 -13.80 -19.82
N ALA A 584 31.52 -13.83 -20.60
CA ALA A 584 31.36 -14.43 -21.92
C ALA A 584 30.23 -13.68 -22.66
N ASP A 585 30.00 -14.02 -23.93
CA ASP A 585 28.98 -13.35 -24.76
C ASP A 585 27.54 -13.41 -24.14
N ASP A 586 27.29 -14.46 -23.37
CA ASP A 586 26.00 -14.78 -22.75
C ASP A 586 26.06 -14.79 -21.20
N LEU A 587 27.23 -14.50 -20.60
CA LEU A 587 27.42 -14.56 -19.15
C LEU A 587 28.00 -13.26 -18.63
N ILE A 588 27.27 -12.60 -17.72
CA ILE A 588 27.68 -11.33 -17.11
C ILE A 588 27.79 -11.44 -15.59
N LEU A 589 28.77 -10.73 -15.03
CA LEU A 589 28.87 -10.44 -13.61
C LEU A 589 28.42 -9.01 -13.39
N ARG A 590 27.43 -8.82 -12.52
CA ARG A 590 26.94 -7.52 -12.11
C ARG A 590 27.26 -7.28 -10.66
N THR A 591 27.76 -6.09 -10.33
CA THR A 591 28.00 -5.68 -8.94
C THR A 591 27.62 -4.24 -8.75
N SER A 592 27.11 -3.91 -7.57
CA SER A 592 26.76 -2.56 -7.17
C SER A 592 27.19 -2.26 -5.75
N ALA A 593 27.42 -0.99 -5.46
CA ALA A 593 27.59 -0.47 -4.11
C ALA A 593 27.08 0.97 -4.02
N ALA A 594 26.28 1.28 -3.02
CA ALA A 594 25.75 2.62 -2.85
C ALA A 594 25.48 2.95 -1.39
N GLN A 595 25.54 4.24 -1.07
CA GLN A 595 24.92 4.79 0.12
C GLN A 595 23.56 5.36 -0.25
N VAL A 596 22.53 4.96 0.49
CA VAL A 596 21.14 5.35 0.26
C VAL A 596 20.50 5.84 1.54
N ILE A 597 19.40 6.57 1.41
CA ILE A 597 18.60 6.99 2.55
C ILE A 597 17.12 6.69 2.32
N SER A 598 16.36 6.62 3.43
CA SER A 598 14.90 6.84 3.45
C SER A 598 14.55 7.83 4.57
N ARG A 599 13.57 8.68 4.31
CA ARG A 599 13.11 9.67 5.29
C ARG A 599 12.30 8.99 6.40
N PRO A 600 12.28 9.55 7.63
CA PRO A 600 11.38 9.09 8.70
C PRO A 600 9.93 9.13 8.27
N ASN A 601 9.09 8.26 8.82
CA ASN A 601 7.66 8.32 8.58
C ASN A 601 7.06 9.62 9.14
N TYR A 602 5.99 10.11 8.55
CA TYR A 602 5.33 11.36 8.97
C TYR A 602 4.84 11.27 10.41
N ALA A 603 4.28 10.13 10.84
CA ALA A 603 3.84 9.91 12.22
C ALA A 603 4.93 10.11 13.26
N ASP A 604 6.21 9.84 12.91
CA ASP A 604 7.36 10.07 13.78
C ASP A 604 7.80 11.54 13.84
N LEU A 605 7.45 12.32 12.81
CA LEU A 605 7.86 13.71 12.65
C LEU A 605 6.85 14.73 13.19
N PHE A 606 5.53 14.41 13.19
CA PHE A 606 4.52 15.34 13.70
C PHE A 606 4.81 15.77 15.13
N ALA A 607 5.12 17.05 15.33
CA ALA A 607 5.42 17.60 16.66
C ALA A 607 4.16 17.80 17.51
N THR A 608 3.06 17.14 17.17
CA THR A 608 1.80 17.16 17.95
C THR A 608 2.03 16.78 19.39
N ARG A 609 1.26 17.35 20.29
CA ARG A 609 1.35 17.11 21.73
C ARG A 609 0.08 16.43 22.22
N ASN A 610 0.17 15.18 22.64
CA ASN A 610 -0.97 14.43 23.13
C ASN A 610 -0.76 14.02 24.59
N LEU A 611 -1.60 14.55 25.49
CA LEU A 611 -1.58 14.25 26.92
C LEU A 611 -2.48 13.05 27.20
N ALA A 612 -1.92 11.84 27.19
CA ALA A 612 -2.63 10.65 27.63
C ALA A 612 -2.73 10.61 29.15
N GLY A 613 -3.85 10.14 29.70
CA GLY A 613 -4.10 10.02 31.13
C GLY A 613 -4.42 11.35 31.87
N TYR A 614 -4.35 12.50 31.17
CA TYR A 614 -4.52 13.82 31.81
C TYR A 614 -5.89 14.05 32.46
N THR A 615 -6.95 13.56 31.82
CA THR A 615 -8.35 13.79 32.28
C THR A 615 -8.94 12.58 32.99
N ASP A 616 -8.27 11.44 33.02
CA ASP A 616 -8.76 10.28 33.75
C ASP A 616 -8.39 10.38 35.23
N ASN A 617 -9.00 9.60 36.07
CA ASN A 617 -8.77 9.63 37.50
C ASN A 617 -7.81 8.52 37.99
N ARG A 618 -6.88 8.08 37.11
CA ARG A 618 -5.93 7.00 37.35
C ARG A 618 -4.52 7.58 37.49
N PRO A 619 -3.82 7.37 38.59
CA PRO A 619 -2.43 7.78 38.72
C PRO A 619 -1.49 6.84 37.97
N LEU A 620 -0.31 7.34 37.59
CA LEU A 620 0.81 6.61 36.97
C LEU A 620 0.59 6.19 35.48
N ASN A 621 -0.35 6.80 34.79
CA ASN A 621 -0.57 6.57 33.38
C ASN A 621 -0.43 7.83 32.50
N GLU A 622 0.11 8.89 33.10
CA GLU A 622 0.25 10.19 32.45
C GLU A 622 1.46 10.23 31.52
N VAL A 623 1.17 10.33 30.22
CA VAL A 623 2.17 10.35 29.15
C VAL A 623 1.94 11.53 28.21
N LEU A 624 3.00 12.29 27.95
CA LEU A 624 3.06 13.21 26.81
C LEU A 624 3.64 12.46 25.61
N ASN A 625 2.81 12.19 24.61
CA ASN A 625 3.27 11.66 23.33
C ASN A 625 3.55 12.80 22.34
N THR A 626 4.70 12.76 21.66
CA THR A 626 5.09 13.74 20.65
C THR A 626 6.03 13.13 19.64
N GLY A 627 5.91 13.54 18.36
CA GLY A 627 6.93 13.23 17.38
C GLY A 627 8.16 14.15 17.48
N ASN A 628 9.06 14.04 16.51
CA ASN A 628 10.33 14.76 16.54
C ASN A 628 10.79 15.13 15.11
N VAL A 629 10.68 16.39 14.74
CA VAL A 629 11.16 16.90 13.43
C VAL A 629 12.68 16.80 13.25
N GLY A 630 13.43 16.70 14.36
CA GLY A 630 14.90 16.59 14.37
C GLY A 630 15.43 15.19 14.05
N LEU A 631 14.59 14.25 13.65
CA LEU A 631 15.03 12.90 13.28
C LEU A 631 15.89 12.94 12.01
N SER A 632 17.03 12.25 12.08
CA SER A 632 17.86 12.03 10.89
C SER A 632 17.24 10.94 10.01
N PRO A 633 17.43 11.00 8.68
CA PRO A 633 16.97 9.95 7.79
C PRO A 633 17.65 8.60 8.11
N PHE A 634 16.96 7.51 7.80
CA PHE A 634 17.57 6.20 7.76
C PHE A 634 18.68 6.20 6.72
N LYS A 635 19.87 5.73 7.07
CA LYS A 635 20.99 5.57 6.15
C LYS A 635 21.31 4.11 6.00
N ALA A 636 21.53 3.65 4.76
CA ALA A 636 22.02 2.32 4.51
C ALA A 636 23.19 2.33 3.53
N PHE A 637 24.19 1.50 3.83
CA PHE A 637 25.12 1.02 2.83
C PHE A 637 24.56 -0.25 2.22
N GLN A 638 24.44 -0.31 0.89
CA GLN A 638 23.98 -1.49 0.16
C GLN A 638 25.03 -1.95 -0.86
N ALA A 639 25.10 -3.26 -1.05
CA ALA A 639 25.97 -3.86 -2.05
C ALA A 639 25.33 -5.12 -2.63
N ASP A 640 25.55 -5.33 -3.92
CA ASP A 640 25.08 -6.48 -4.68
C ASP A 640 26.22 -7.11 -5.47
N ILE A 641 26.18 -8.43 -5.60
CA ILE A 641 27.00 -9.19 -6.54
C ILE A 641 26.18 -10.34 -7.12
N GLY A 642 26.06 -10.41 -8.45
CA GLY A 642 25.28 -11.42 -9.14
C GLY A 642 25.87 -11.86 -10.44
N VAL A 643 25.57 -13.09 -10.80
CA VAL A 643 25.92 -13.70 -12.09
C VAL A 643 24.62 -13.94 -12.84
N GLU A 644 24.57 -13.52 -14.10
CA GLU A 644 23.44 -13.68 -14.99
C GLU A 644 23.90 -14.40 -16.25
N TRP A 645 23.26 -15.53 -16.57
CA TRP A 645 23.55 -16.33 -17.76
C TRP A 645 22.34 -16.32 -18.69
N TYR A 646 22.49 -15.65 -19.82
CA TYR A 646 21.47 -15.49 -20.87
C TYR A 646 21.73 -16.55 -21.95
N PHE A 647 21.27 -17.77 -21.71
CA PHE A 647 21.57 -18.93 -22.56
C PHE A 647 20.68 -19.03 -23.82
N ASP A 648 19.61 -18.21 -23.91
CA ASP A 648 18.85 -17.96 -25.14
C ASP A 648 18.28 -16.51 -25.07
N ASP A 649 17.65 -16.06 -26.16
CA ASP A 649 17.11 -14.70 -26.30
C ASP A 649 16.00 -14.38 -25.26
N ASP A 650 15.20 -15.38 -24.87
CA ASP A 650 14.11 -15.30 -23.90
C ASP A 650 14.35 -16.18 -22.65
N ALA A 651 15.59 -16.64 -22.45
CA ALA A 651 15.97 -17.53 -21.38
C ALA A 651 17.13 -16.97 -20.53
N MET A 652 17.01 -17.07 -19.22
CA MET A 652 18.01 -16.58 -18.27
C MET A 652 18.04 -17.43 -16.99
N LEU A 653 19.26 -17.57 -16.43
CA LEU A 653 19.47 -17.99 -15.05
C LEU A 653 20.30 -16.94 -14.33
N SER A 654 19.84 -16.48 -13.15
CA SER A 654 20.61 -15.55 -12.33
C SER A 654 20.65 -15.96 -10.87
N VAL A 655 21.78 -15.60 -10.23
CA VAL A 655 21.97 -15.70 -8.78
C VAL A 655 22.59 -14.40 -8.31
N THR A 656 21.96 -13.72 -7.37
CA THR A 656 22.44 -12.46 -6.81
C THR A 656 22.47 -12.55 -5.28
N TYR A 657 23.62 -12.27 -4.69
CA TYR A 657 23.75 -11.96 -3.25
C TYR A 657 23.62 -10.47 -3.04
N PHE A 658 22.87 -10.07 -2.02
CA PHE A 658 22.71 -8.67 -1.63
C PHE A 658 22.89 -8.48 -0.13
N THR A 659 23.35 -7.30 0.25
CA THR A 659 23.43 -6.87 1.65
C THR A 659 23.07 -5.41 1.80
N LYS A 660 22.43 -5.07 2.91
CA LYS A 660 22.09 -3.70 3.31
C LYS A 660 22.38 -3.53 4.79
N GLU A 661 23.27 -2.60 5.13
CA GLU A 661 23.57 -2.22 6.49
C GLU A 661 22.90 -0.88 6.80
N VAL A 662 21.85 -0.90 7.57
CA VAL A 662 21.10 0.28 7.99
C VAL A 662 21.70 0.81 9.29
N SER A 663 22.16 2.06 9.27
CA SER A 663 22.93 2.64 10.40
C SER A 663 22.05 3.09 11.57
N SER A 664 20.80 3.42 11.32
CA SER A 664 19.87 3.86 12.38
C SER A 664 18.44 3.57 12.00
N PHE A 665 17.64 3.22 12.99
CA PHE A 665 16.18 3.17 12.91
C PHE A 665 15.55 4.14 13.88
N ILE A 666 14.28 4.43 13.72
CA ILE A 666 13.53 5.21 14.69
C ILE A 666 13.00 4.27 15.75
N SER A 667 13.20 4.66 16.99
CA SER A 667 12.67 4.00 18.18
C SER A 667 11.92 5.00 19.04
N THR A 668 10.95 4.53 19.80
CA THR A 668 10.28 5.36 20.80
C THR A 668 11.11 5.38 22.09
N GLN A 669 11.47 6.55 22.56
CA GLN A 669 12.14 6.75 23.83
C GLN A 669 11.15 7.29 24.85
N GLN A 670 11.10 6.65 26.02
CA GLN A 670 10.34 7.14 27.17
C GLN A 670 11.28 7.72 28.24
N GLN A 671 11.01 8.94 28.62
CA GLN A 671 11.71 9.63 29.71
C GLN A 671 10.73 9.88 30.85
N THR A 672 10.90 9.17 31.95
CA THR A 672 10.05 9.31 33.14
C THR A 672 10.44 10.52 33.99
N ASN A 673 9.52 10.98 34.85
CA ASN A 673 9.74 12.06 35.81
C ASN A 673 10.15 13.40 35.16
N GLN A 674 9.58 13.70 33.98
CA GLN A 674 9.84 14.96 33.28
C GLN A 674 8.88 16.06 33.74
N GLN A 675 9.39 17.27 33.84
CA GLN A 675 8.61 18.48 34.08
C GLN A 675 8.34 19.18 32.76
N ILE A 676 7.10 19.32 32.38
CA ILE A 676 6.67 19.94 31.11
C ILE A 676 5.91 21.25 31.31
N GLY A 677 5.80 21.73 32.57
CA GLY A 677 5.06 22.92 32.90
C GLY A 677 3.57 22.71 33.20
N ILE A 678 3.08 21.48 33.15
CA ILE A 678 1.65 21.15 33.28
C ILE A 678 1.46 20.24 34.51
N ASP A 679 0.68 20.72 35.49
CA ASP A 679 0.31 19.92 36.64
C ASP A 679 -0.72 18.83 36.28
N ILE A 680 -0.53 17.62 36.80
CA ILE A 680 -1.40 16.49 36.61
C ILE A 680 -2.59 16.55 37.58
N PRO A 681 -3.83 16.70 37.09
CA PRO A 681 -4.99 16.94 37.95
C PRO A 681 -5.30 15.82 38.94
N VAL A 682 -5.05 14.56 38.58
CA VAL A 682 -5.40 13.42 39.44
C VAL A 682 -4.74 13.50 40.81
N TYR A 683 -3.50 13.98 40.90
CA TYR A 683 -2.79 14.12 42.20
C TYR A 683 -3.29 15.29 43.05
N THR A 684 -3.98 16.25 42.44
CA THR A 684 -4.57 17.39 43.16
C THR A 684 -6.04 17.18 43.48
N THR A 685 -6.74 16.35 42.77
CA THR A 685 -8.20 16.18 42.86
C THR A 685 -8.63 14.86 43.47
N ASN A 686 -7.78 13.79 43.37
CA ASN A 686 -8.07 12.46 43.90
C ASN A 686 -7.26 12.19 45.18
N PRO A 687 -7.89 12.14 46.35
CA PRO A 687 -7.17 11.89 47.64
C PRO A 687 -6.50 10.50 47.71
N ASP A 688 -6.96 9.57 46.89
CA ASP A 688 -6.46 8.18 46.86
C ASP A 688 -5.36 7.97 45.80
N ALA A 689 -5.00 9.01 45.03
CA ALA A 689 -3.99 8.92 43.96
C ALA A 689 -2.56 8.67 44.51
N GLY A 690 -2.33 8.90 45.79
CA GLY A 690 -1.01 8.77 46.37
C GLY A 690 -0.09 9.97 46.10
N GLU A 691 1.21 9.76 46.30
CA GLU A 691 2.24 10.76 46.02
C GLU A 691 2.70 10.69 44.56
N PRO A 692 2.84 11.84 43.84
CA PRO A 692 3.39 11.85 42.50
C PRO A 692 4.80 11.22 42.45
N PRO A 693 5.17 10.58 41.33
CA PRO A 693 6.46 9.89 41.16
C PRO A 693 7.68 10.79 41.36
N CYS A 694 7.56 12.09 41.08
CA CYS A 694 8.64 13.08 41.27
C CYS A 694 8.82 13.55 42.73
N GLY A 695 7.94 13.15 43.67
CA GLY A 695 7.97 13.50 45.08
C GLY A 695 6.79 14.36 45.52
N ALA A 696 6.60 14.47 46.83
CA ALA A 696 5.49 15.17 47.44
C ALA A 696 5.35 16.62 46.94
N GLN A 697 4.16 17.00 46.55
CA GLN A 697 3.79 18.32 46.03
C GLN A 697 4.42 18.69 44.67
N GLN A 698 4.95 17.73 43.95
CA GLN A 698 5.47 17.96 42.58
C GLN A 698 4.52 17.33 41.55
N TYR A 699 3.47 18.07 41.21
CA TYR A 699 2.37 17.61 40.42
C TYR A 699 2.68 17.58 38.91
N ASP A 700 3.66 18.34 38.45
CA ASP A 700 4.22 18.28 37.09
C ASP A 700 5.23 17.14 36.97
N CYS A 701 4.77 15.93 36.61
CA CYS A 701 5.59 14.73 36.67
C CYS A 701 5.17 13.71 35.59
N TRP A 702 5.58 13.98 34.40
CA TRP A 702 5.16 13.25 33.22
C TRP A 702 6.17 12.19 32.77
N THR A 703 5.66 11.17 32.07
CA THR A 703 6.47 10.38 31.18
C THR A 703 6.39 11.02 29.78
N VAL A 704 7.52 11.43 29.23
CA VAL A 704 7.58 11.94 27.85
C VAL A 704 7.97 10.80 26.93
N SER A 705 7.11 10.50 25.98
CA SER A 705 7.30 9.49 24.94
C SER A 705 7.52 10.19 23.59
N SER A 706 8.71 10.05 23.02
CA SER A 706 9.06 10.70 21.75
C SER A 706 9.86 9.79 20.84
N SER A 707 9.76 10.03 19.52
CA SER A 707 10.56 9.34 18.53
C SER A 707 12.01 9.82 18.53
N THR A 708 12.97 8.90 18.44
CA THR A 708 14.42 9.17 18.42
C THR A 708 15.13 8.24 17.44
N ASN A 709 16.32 8.66 16.97
CA ASN A 709 17.18 7.76 16.20
C ASN A 709 17.82 6.71 17.11
N GLY A 710 17.45 5.46 16.89
CA GLY A 710 18.03 4.29 17.57
C GLY A 710 19.20 3.69 16.81
N THR A 711 19.59 2.47 17.17
CA THR A 711 20.62 1.72 16.43
C THR A 711 20.05 1.11 15.17
N GLY A 712 20.94 0.75 14.25
CA GLY A 712 20.58 0.16 12.97
C GLY A 712 20.41 -1.35 13.01
N GLY A 713 20.34 -1.95 11.81
CA GLY A 713 20.26 -3.39 11.57
C GLY A 713 20.78 -3.73 10.20
N SER A 714 20.63 -4.98 9.80
CA SER A 714 21.10 -5.47 8.50
C SER A 714 20.07 -6.33 7.79
N ILE A 715 20.14 -6.34 6.47
CA ILE A 715 19.43 -7.28 5.59
C ILE A 715 20.44 -7.96 4.71
N GLU A 716 20.49 -9.28 4.73
CA GLU A 716 21.32 -10.06 3.84
C GLU A 716 20.49 -11.12 3.14
N GLY A 717 20.81 -11.42 1.87
CA GLY A 717 20.03 -12.41 1.17
C GLY A 717 20.58 -12.86 -0.17
N ILE A 718 19.87 -13.81 -0.75
CA ILE A 718 20.16 -14.39 -2.05
C ILE A 718 18.88 -14.42 -2.88
N GLU A 719 18.97 -13.93 -4.10
CA GLU A 719 17.96 -14.09 -5.13
C GLU A 719 18.40 -15.11 -6.16
N PHE A 720 17.51 -16.02 -6.50
CA PHE A 720 17.65 -16.96 -7.61
C PHE A 720 16.52 -16.74 -8.59
N GLN A 721 16.81 -16.71 -9.89
CA GLN A 721 15.81 -16.58 -10.94
C GLN A 721 16.19 -17.46 -12.13
N ILE A 722 15.22 -18.18 -12.68
CA ILE A 722 15.35 -18.90 -13.94
C ILE A 722 14.06 -18.75 -14.73
N GLN A 723 14.19 -18.50 -16.02
CA GLN A 723 13.06 -18.53 -16.97
C GLN A 723 13.52 -19.06 -18.32
N ASP A 724 12.58 -19.64 -19.04
CA ASP A 724 12.80 -20.19 -20.37
C ASP A 724 11.47 -20.36 -21.12
N SER A 725 11.53 -20.29 -22.44
CA SER A 725 10.39 -20.49 -23.34
C SER A 725 10.78 -21.47 -24.46
N PHE A 726 9.91 -22.42 -24.75
CA PHE A 726 10.17 -23.47 -25.72
C PHE A 726 9.44 -23.21 -27.04
N ASP A 727 10.00 -23.68 -28.17
CA ASP A 727 9.38 -23.56 -29.50
C ASP A 727 7.98 -24.17 -29.62
N ASN A 728 7.60 -25.06 -28.70
CA ASN A 728 6.27 -25.69 -28.67
C ASN A 728 5.22 -24.84 -27.98
N GLY A 729 5.53 -23.60 -27.61
CA GLY A 729 4.64 -22.64 -26.94
C GLY A 729 4.60 -22.74 -25.42
N PHE A 730 5.20 -23.77 -24.80
CA PHE A 730 5.31 -23.82 -23.34
C PHE A 730 6.49 -22.97 -22.86
N GLY A 731 6.36 -22.45 -21.64
CA GLY A 731 7.46 -21.81 -20.94
C GLY A 731 7.21 -21.77 -19.44
N TYR A 732 8.23 -21.34 -18.71
CA TYR A 732 8.19 -21.24 -17.26
C TYR A 732 9.06 -20.09 -16.74
N SER A 733 8.71 -19.59 -15.58
CA SER A 733 9.61 -18.79 -14.74
C SER A 733 9.53 -19.27 -13.30
N PHE A 734 10.67 -19.24 -12.63
CA PHE A 734 10.78 -19.50 -11.20
C PHE A 734 11.74 -18.50 -10.59
N ASN A 735 11.33 -17.90 -9.49
CA ASN A 735 12.23 -17.10 -8.66
C ASN A 735 12.10 -17.51 -7.19
N TYR A 736 13.19 -17.37 -6.46
CA TYR A 736 13.27 -17.61 -5.02
C TYR A 736 14.12 -16.53 -4.38
N THR A 737 13.65 -15.99 -3.27
CA THR A 737 14.38 -15.02 -2.46
C THR A 737 14.48 -15.51 -1.03
N TYR A 738 15.71 -15.54 -0.53
CA TYR A 738 16.01 -15.62 0.89
C TYR A 738 16.47 -14.25 1.36
N SER A 739 15.83 -13.71 2.41
CA SER A 739 16.14 -12.41 2.99
C SER A 739 16.15 -12.52 4.51
N ASP A 740 17.29 -12.35 5.13
CA ASP A 740 17.46 -12.37 6.58
C ASP A 740 17.60 -10.93 7.08
N ALA A 741 16.53 -10.39 7.64
CA ALA A 741 16.48 -9.04 8.19
C ALA A 741 16.66 -9.11 9.70
N GLN A 742 17.67 -8.41 10.24
CA GLN A 742 18.06 -8.45 11.65
C GLN A 742 18.15 -7.06 12.24
N ALA A 743 17.50 -6.86 13.39
CA ALA A 743 17.66 -5.68 14.23
C ALA A 743 18.12 -6.10 15.64
N PRO A 744 18.98 -5.32 16.32
CA PRO A 744 19.40 -5.61 17.68
C PRO A 744 18.23 -5.58 18.67
N ALA A 745 17.98 -6.69 19.38
CA ALA A 745 16.85 -6.84 20.30
C ALA A 745 16.81 -5.81 21.44
N GLU A 746 17.97 -5.30 21.83
CA GLU A 746 18.11 -4.32 22.93
C GLU A 746 17.53 -2.94 22.61
N ASN A 747 17.31 -2.61 21.34
CA ASN A 747 16.79 -1.32 20.90
C ASN A 747 15.31 -1.38 20.50
N TYR A 748 14.75 -2.58 20.46
CA TYR A 748 13.37 -2.85 20.13
C TYR A 748 12.80 -3.82 21.15
N PRO A 749 12.28 -3.31 22.29
CA PRO A 749 11.77 -4.15 23.38
C PRO A 749 10.71 -5.16 22.92
N ASP A 750 10.01 -4.84 21.84
CA ASP A 750 9.00 -5.68 21.21
C ASP A 750 9.55 -6.65 20.15
N ARG A 751 10.88 -6.68 19.92
CA ARG A 751 11.59 -7.51 18.93
C ARG A 751 11.13 -7.32 17.48
N VAL A 752 10.18 -6.47 17.22
CA VAL A 752 9.60 -6.20 15.94
C VAL A 752 10.06 -4.84 15.47
N GLY A 753 11.31 -4.78 15.09
CA GLY A 753 11.89 -3.57 14.53
C GLY A 753 11.33 -3.31 13.13
N VAL A 754 11.93 -2.37 12.48
CA VAL A 754 11.70 -1.74 11.20
C VAL A 754 11.51 -2.68 10.01
N PHE A 755 11.64 -3.98 10.16
CA PHE A 755 11.48 -5.00 9.13
C PHE A 755 10.14 -5.74 9.22
N SER A 756 9.07 -5.02 9.56
CA SER A 756 7.71 -5.56 9.44
C SER A 756 7.38 -5.89 7.97
N ASP A 757 6.47 -6.83 7.78
CA ASP A 757 6.04 -7.32 6.47
C ASP A 757 7.14 -8.00 5.62
N SER A 758 8.26 -8.36 6.23
CA SER A 758 9.40 -9.00 5.60
C SER A 758 9.42 -10.50 5.86
N SER A 759 9.09 -11.30 4.85
CA SER A 759 9.22 -12.75 4.90
C SER A 759 10.66 -13.18 4.64
N LYS A 760 11.14 -14.18 5.40
CA LYS A 760 12.47 -14.73 5.24
C LYS A 760 12.65 -15.49 3.94
N ASN A 761 11.62 -16.17 3.48
CA ASN A 761 11.60 -16.93 2.24
C ASN A 761 10.40 -16.54 1.40
N SER A 762 10.61 -16.36 0.11
CA SER A 762 9.52 -16.21 -0.86
C SER A 762 9.90 -16.85 -2.18
N TYR A 763 8.91 -17.38 -2.90
CA TYR A 763 9.12 -17.86 -4.26
C TYR A 763 7.86 -17.69 -5.11
N ASN A 764 8.11 -17.57 -6.42
CA ASN A 764 7.08 -17.56 -7.44
C ASN A 764 7.39 -18.64 -8.47
N VAL A 765 6.37 -19.37 -8.88
CA VAL A 765 6.42 -20.36 -9.97
C VAL A 765 5.34 -19.99 -10.98
N VAL A 766 5.72 -19.75 -12.21
CA VAL A 766 4.80 -19.50 -13.31
C VAL A 766 5.05 -20.52 -14.41
N GLY A 767 4.00 -21.20 -14.84
CA GLY A 767 3.98 -21.98 -16.07
C GLY A 767 3.03 -21.35 -17.07
N PHE A 768 3.41 -21.29 -18.33
CA PHE A 768 2.55 -20.75 -19.37
C PHE A 768 2.57 -21.57 -20.67
N TYR A 769 1.54 -21.38 -21.44
CA TYR A 769 1.43 -21.86 -22.82
C TYR A 769 0.91 -20.76 -23.71
N GLU A 770 1.48 -20.60 -24.90
CA GLU A 770 1.07 -19.61 -25.88
C GLU A 770 1.18 -20.16 -27.30
N ASN A 771 0.16 -19.89 -28.10
CA ASN A 771 0.18 -20.03 -29.56
C ASN A 771 -0.57 -18.84 -30.20
N ASP A 772 -0.75 -18.85 -31.53
CA ASP A 772 -1.32 -17.70 -32.26
C ASP A 772 -2.72 -17.27 -31.76
N ASP A 773 -3.55 -18.21 -31.29
CA ASP A 773 -4.93 -17.95 -30.91
C ASP A 773 -5.21 -18.06 -29.40
N PHE A 774 -4.30 -18.67 -28.63
CA PHE A 774 -4.56 -19.00 -27.22
C PHE A 774 -3.32 -18.83 -26.35
N SER A 775 -3.51 -18.18 -25.22
CA SER A 775 -2.51 -18.14 -24.15
C SER A 775 -3.13 -18.52 -22.81
N ALA A 776 -2.34 -19.16 -21.95
CA ALA A 776 -2.73 -19.47 -20.58
C ALA A 776 -1.54 -19.41 -19.65
N ARG A 777 -1.75 -18.96 -18.41
CA ARG A 777 -0.76 -18.91 -17.35
C ARG A 777 -1.32 -19.50 -16.06
N LEU A 778 -0.47 -20.21 -15.33
CA LEU A 778 -0.73 -20.66 -13.95
C LEU A 778 0.42 -20.17 -13.10
N ALA A 779 0.11 -19.40 -12.06
CA ALA A 779 1.09 -18.78 -11.19
C ALA A 779 0.83 -19.18 -9.74
N TYR A 780 1.89 -19.56 -9.01
CA TYR A 780 1.84 -19.79 -7.57
C TYR A 780 2.87 -18.91 -6.88
N ASN A 781 2.38 -18.06 -6.00
CA ASN A 781 3.17 -17.13 -5.20
C ASN A 781 3.11 -17.57 -3.73
N TRP A 782 4.26 -17.78 -3.09
CA TRP A 782 4.32 -18.17 -1.68
C TRP A 782 5.36 -17.36 -0.92
N ARG A 783 5.05 -17.04 0.33
CA ARG A 783 5.95 -16.39 1.27
C ARG A 783 5.84 -17.05 2.66
N SER A 784 6.98 -17.14 3.36
CA SER A 784 6.99 -17.61 4.74
C SER A 784 6.39 -16.58 5.68
N GLU A 785 6.25 -16.98 6.92
CA GLU A 785 5.77 -16.15 8.04
C GLU A 785 6.49 -14.79 8.07
N PHE A 786 5.78 -13.76 8.52
CA PHE A 786 6.30 -12.41 8.67
C PHE A 786 5.60 -11.67 9.80
N ILE A 787 6.30 -10.69 10.36
CA ILE A 787 5.80 -9.93 11.50
C ILE A 787 5.07 -8.68 11.02
N ILE A 788 3.88 -8.47 11.56
CA ILE A 788 3.09 -7.25 11.44
C ILE A 788 3.28 -6.47 12.72
N ARG A 789 3.92 -5.31 12.59
CA ARG A 789 4.07 -4.38 13.71
C ARG A 789 2.83 -3.50 13.79
N GLU A 790 2.16 -3.55 14.91
CA GLU A 790 1.17 -2.55 15.28
C GLU A 790 1.69 -1.81 16.52
N ALA A 791 1.79 -0.48 16.45
CA ALA A 791 2.07 0.33 17.63
C ALA A 791 1.10 -0.07 18.75
N PRO A 792 1.43 0.10 20.05
CA PRO A 792 0.64 -0.43 21.16
C PRO A 792 -0.84 -0.03 21.01
N GLY A 793 -1.57 -0.84 20.29
CA GLY A 793 -2.95 -0.69 19.92
C GLY A 793 -3.78 -1.84 20.49
N TRP A 794 -4.93 -2.04 19.91
CA TRP A 794 -5.91 -3.03 20.38
C TRP A 794 -5.42 -4.47 20.20
N TYR A 795 -4.55 -4.75 19.20
CA TYR A 795 -4.17 -6.12 18.81
C TYR A 795 -2.70 -6.45 19.07
N GLY A 796 -1.83 -5.47 19.25
CA GLY A 796 -0.40 -5.67 19.48
C GLY A 796 0.34 -6.22 18.25
N ASN A 797 1.58 -6.65 18.45
CA ASN A 797 2.37 -7.25 17.38
C ASN A 797 1.87 -8.65 17.05
N ARG A 798 1.83 -8.99 15.77
CA ARG A 798 1.34 -10.26 15.25
C ARG A 798 2.35 -10.87 14.29
N GLU A 799 2.31 -12.17 14.17
CA GLU A 799 3.01 -12.92 13.15
C GLU A 799 1.97 -13.49 12.18
N HIS A 800 2.01 -13.03 10.93
CA HIS A 800 1.23 -13.64 9.86
C HIS A 800 1.90 -14.96 9.50
N GLN A 801 1.13 -16.01 9.46
CA GLN A 801 1.62 -17.33 9.07
C GLN A 801 1.98 -17.33 7.57
N ASP A 802 2.62 -18.38 7.10
CA ASP A 802 2.95 -18.51 5.69
C ASP A 802 1.69 -18.37 4.81
N TYR A 803 1.86 -17.82 3.62
CA TYR A 803 0.75 -17.53 2.70
C TYR A 803 1.12 -17.92 1.27
N GLY A 804 0.22 -18.67 0.63
CA GLY A 804 0.41 -19.14 -0.75
C GLY A 804 -0.83 -18.94 -1.61
N GLN A 805 -0.71 -18.24 -2.72
CA GLN A 805 -1.79 -17.92 -3.65
C GLN A 805 -1.58 -18.57 -5.00
N LEU A 806 -2.59 -19.29 -5.50
CA LEU A 806 -2.61 -19.88 -6.83
C LEU A 806 -3.55 -19.08 -7.73
N ASP A 807 -3.00 -18.57 -8.84
CA ASP A 807 -3.72 -17.77 -9.83
C ASP A 807 -3.66 -18.42 -11.21
N PHE A 808 -4.70 -18.20 -12.00
CA PHE A 808 -4.80 -18.67 -13.37
C PHE A 808 -5.34 -17.59 -14.29
N SER A 809 -4.78 -17.48 -15.49
CA SER A 809 -5.37 -16.66 -16.55
C SER A 809 -5.34 -17.40 -17.90
N ALA A 810 -6.33 -17.15 -18.74
CA ALA A 810 -6.38 -17.65 -20.10
C ALA A 810 -7.02 -16.61 -21.01
N THR A 811 -6.43 -16.45 -22.19
CA THR A 811 -6.95 -15.57 -23.26
C THR A 811 -7.11 -16.37 -24.53
N TYR A 812 -8.26 -16.22 -25.16
CA TYR A 812 -8.55 -16.79 -26.48
C TYR A 812 -8.87 -15.69 -27.47
N SER A 813 -8.05 -15.55 -28.51
CA SER A 813 -8.25 -14.60 -29.59
C SER A 813 -9.29 -15.15 -30.59
N VAL A 814 -10.51 -14.63 -30.50
CA VAL A 814 -11.61 -15.01 -31.38
C VAL A 814 -11.37 -14.50 -32.81
N THR A 815 -10.77 -13.32 -32.91
CA THR A 815 -10.31 -12.67 -34.15
C THR A 815 -9.07 -11.84 -33.79
N ASP A 816 -8.37 -11.30 -34.77
CA ASP A 816 -7.20 -10.44 -34.61
C ASP A 816 -7.48 -9.19 -33.73
N TYR A 817 -8.73 -8.84 -33.50
CA TYR A 817 -9.15 -7.66 -32.74
C TYR A 817 -10.11 -7.96 -31.57
N LEU A 818 -10.40 -9.22 -31.28
CA LEU A 818 -11.35 -9.61 -30.22
C LEU A 818 -10.82 -10.78 -29.40
N ASP A 819 -10.56 -10.55 -28.14
CA ASP A 819 -10.13 -11.54 -27.16
C ASP A 819 -11.24 -11.84 -26.14
N VAL A 820 -11.32 -13.08 -25.70
CA VAL A 820 -12.08 -13.50 -24.50
C VAL A 820 -11.09 -13.93 -23.45
N THR A 821 -11.22 -13.35 -22.23
CA THR A 821 -10.34 -13.62 -21.10
C THR A 821 -11.08 -14.31 -19.98
N PHE A 822 -10.43 -15.25 -19.33
CA PHE A 822 -10.87 -15.85 -18.06
C PHE A 822 -9.72 -15.77 -17.06
N GLU A 823 -10.02 -15.27 -15.85
CA GLU A 823 -9.05 -15.11 -14.77
C GLU A 823 -9.60 -15.75 -13.50
N GLY A 824 -8.75 -16.39 -12.73
CA GLY A 824 -9.04 -16.91 -11.41
C GLY A 824 -7.93 -16.51 -10.44
N ILE A 825 -8.28 -15.87 -9.37
CA ILE A 825 -7.37 -15.35 -8.35
C ILE A 825 -7.61 -16.11 -7.05
N ASN A 826 -6.54 -16.48 -6.35
CA ASN A 826 -6.59 -17.23 -5.10
C ASN A 826 -7.45 -18.51 -5.20
N LEU A 827 -7.21 -19.33 -6.23
CA LEU A 827 -8.00 -20.55 -6.51
C LEU A 827 -7.98 -21.59 -5.38
N THR A 828 -7.04 -21.48 -4.46
CA THR A 828 -6.90 -22.33 -3.27
C THR A 828 -7.68 -21.82 -2.07
N GLU A 829 -8.26 -20.59 -2.18
CA GLU A 829 -8.97 -19.94 -1.06
C GLU A 829 -8.10 -19.87 0.21
N GLU A 830 -6.83 -19.48 0.03
CA GLU A 830 -5.86 -19.43 1.12
C GLU A 830 -6.28 -18.46 2.21
N ASP A 831 -6.38 -18.97 3.44
CA ASP A 831 -6.77 -18.20 4.60
C ASP A 831 -5.63 -17.30 5.10
N SER A 832 -5.97 -16.13 5.65
CA SER A 832 -5.03 -15.26 6.37
C SER A 832 -5.09 -15.56 7.86
N VAL A 833 -3.99 -16.04 8.43
CA VAL A 833 -3.90 -16.40 9.85
C VAL A 833 -2.79 -15.60 10.52
N GLN A 834 -3.11 -15.00 11.67
CA GLN A 834 -2.17 -14.17 12.43
C GLN A 834 -2.18 -14.57 13.90
N LEU A 835 -1.00 -14.88 14.42
CA LEU A 835 -0.79 -15.23 15.83
C LEU A 835 -0.19 -14.04 16.58
N GLY A 836 -0.39 -13.98 17.88
CA GLY A 836 0.25 -12.99 18.74
C GLY A 836 1.78 -13.16 18.73
N ASN A 837 2.49 -12.04 18.67
CA ASN A 837 3.95 -11.99 18.75
C ASN A 837 4.39 -10.96 19.78
N ASN A 838 3.96 -11.17 21.02
CA ASN A 838 4.25 -10.30 22.16
C ASN A 838 4.78 -11.13 23.30
N ASP A 839 5.82 -10.70 23.97
CA ASP A 839 6.29 -11.36 25.19
C ASP A 839 5.73 -10.68 26.46
N ALA A 840 5.79 -11.38 27.58
CA ALA A 840 5.26 -10.87 28.87
C ALA A 840 6.00 -9.61 29.39
N SER A 841 7.09 -9.18 28.73
CA SER A 841 7.83 -7.97 29.07
C SER A 841 7.29 -6.73 28.35
N THR A 842 6.47 -6.90 27.33
CA THR A 842 5.79 -5.79 26.66
C THR A 842 4.71 -5.23 27.58
N SER A 843 4.70 -3.91 27.75
CA SER A 843 3.67 -3.19 28.52
C SER A 843 2.36 -3.08 27.73
N LEU A 844 1.93 -4.16 27.11
CA LEU A 844 0.66 -4.19 26.42
C LEU A 844 -0.49 -4.09 27.42
N PRO A 845 -1.57 -3.39 27.06
CA PRO A 845 -2.73 -3.27 27.96
C PRO A 845 -3.43 -4.61 28.21
N ASN A 846 -3.08 -5.66 27.47
CA ASN A 846 -3.68 -6.98 27.64
C ASN A 846 -2.62 -8.10 27.48
N PRO A 847 -2.39 -8.92 28.54
CA PRO A 847 -1.49 -10.07 28.47
C PRO A 847 -2.04 -11.23 27.63
N ASP A 848 -3.28 -11.14 27.12
CA ASP A 848 -3.93 -12.25 26.42
C ASP A 848 -3.49 -12.37 24.95
N LEU A 849 -2.70 -11.43 24.42
CA LEU A 849 -2.14 -11.47 23.06
C LEU A 849 -0.68 -11.91 23.02
N LEU A 850 -0.27 -12.74 23.95
CA LEU A 850 1.09 -13.26 24.00
C LEU A 850 1.37 -14.21 22.82
N ASN A 851 2.63 -14.59 22.68
CA ASN A 851 3.11 -15.47 21.62
C ASN A 851 2.23 -16.71 21.43
N ASP A 852 2.02 -17.10 20.18
CA ASP A 852 1.25 -18.28 19.75
C ASP A 852 -0.26 -18.24 20.09
N PHE A 853 -0.82 -17.10 20.40
CA PHE A 853 -2.25 -16.94 20.57
C PHE A 853 -2.93 -16.59 19.25
N PRO A 854 -4.01 -17.26 18.82
CA PRO A 854 -4.73 -16.94 17.60
C PRO A 854 -5.43 -15.57 17.76
N VAL A 855 -4.90 -14.55 17.09
CA VAL A 855 -5.40 -13.17 17.15
C VAL A 855 -6.39 -12.91 16.03
N TRP A 856 -5.98 -13.16 14.78
CA TRP A 856 -6.83 -12.99 13.62
C TRP A 856 -6.79 -14.21 12.72
N SER A 857 -7.94 -14.57 12.20
CA SER A 857 -8.06 -15.51 11.10
C SER A 857 -9.17 -15.07 10.16
N PHE A 858 -8.86 -14.98 8.87
CA PHE A 858 -9.81 -14.59 7.83
C PHE A 858 -9.87 -15.63 6.75
N GLU A 859 -11.09 -15.94 6.31
CA GLU A 859 -11.36 -16.85 5.20
C GLU A 859 -10.85 -16.25 3.90
N GLY A 860 -10.16 -17.06 3.09
CA GLY A 860 -9.67 -16.68 1.79
C GLY A 860 -10.80 -16.62 0.76
N GLU A 861 -10.82 -15.58 -0.07
CA GLU A 861 -11.77 -15.45 -1.18
C GLU A 861 -11.09 -15.84 -2.49
N ALA A 862 -11.71 -16.76 -3.26
CA ALA A 862 -11.38 -16.91 -4.67
C ALA A 862 -12.21 -15.93 -5.51
N ARG A 863 -11.60 -15.33 -6.54
CA ARG A 863 -12.28 -14.44 -7.47
C ARG A 863 -12.14 -14.94 -8.90
N TYR A 864 -13.23 -14.86 -9.65
CA TYR A 864 -13.30 -15.31 -11.05
C TYR A 864 -13.74 -14.17 -11.94
N LYS A 865 -12.91 -13.84 -12.96
CA LYS A 865 -13.23 -12.80 -13.92
C LYS A 865 -13.44 -13.40 -15.31
N LEU A 866 -14.50 -12.97 -15.99
CA LEU A 866 -14.73 -13.27 -17.39
C LEU A 866 -14.83 -11.96 -18.16
N GLY A 867 -14.01 -11.82 -19.17
CA GLY A 867 -13.87 -10.57 -19.92
C GLY A 867 -13.90 -10.72 -21.42
N VAL A 868 -14.20 -9.62 -22.08
CA VAL A 868 -14.08 -9.44 -23.53
C VAL A 868 -13.28 -8.17 -23.77
N THR A 869 -12.22 -8.29 -24.56
CA THR A 869 -11.32 -7.19 -24.89
C THR A 869 -11.29 -6.99 -26.40
N MET A 870 -11.39 -5.73 -26.83
CA MET A 870 -11.26 -5.32 -28.24
C MET A 870 -10.03 -4.46 -28.41
N ARG A 871 -9.28 -4.70 -29.50
CA ARG A 871 -8.08 -3.93 -29.89
C ARG A 871 -8.15 -3.60 -31.38
N PHE A 872 -7.88 -2.35 -31.74
CA PHE A 872 -7.84 -1.87 -33.11
C PHE A 872 -6.63 -0.99 -33.34
#